data_c9e0bd6460da366b1b5214e5c8051848
#
_entry.id   c9e0bd6460da366b1b5214e5c8051848
#
_cell.length_a   1.000
_cell.length_b   1.000
_cell.length_c   1.000
_cell.angle_alpha   90.00
_cell.angle_beta   90.00
_cell.angle_gamma   90.00
#
_symmetry.space_group_name_H-M   'P 1'
#
loop_
_entity.id
_entity.type
_entity.pdbx_description
1 polymer ?
#
loop_
_entity_poly.entity_id
_entity_poly.type
_entity_poly.pdbx_seq_one_letter_code
_entity_poly.pdbx_strand_id
1 'polypeptide(L)'
;MVILLPAASLGAQDVRERAAQILAGIPPSQVPADILIDRAVPISHVQDHDGSAGSRPVELSEWRQMYHELRLGSLAPTWPPLADVVAAAAPAAGRGEVPIALMNFLYARIRSDAITSGALVEKGGQLTPGRGAAFDVRRLFAAAPLRERTYHGREVRFRLDPARYFSNDRPVPPALAVDFADGRGFVPVAFGESPVVAYDTPGRKLIRFRLAGDGEPPLETSFIFDVLELAAPAPDDTLHITATIPYLGNTGTGEAYVYLSPANATLTNPVVLIEGFDIDNSMNWDELYELLNREQLIETLRSLGYDAVVLNFTDAVDYIQRNAFVAVEMIQEVQTAIGPGRSVALVGASMGGLVGRYALAYMEANAMPHAVRTFISFDSPQTGADLPLGIQYWLSFFAELSPDAEALLAALDSPGARQMLAYHHTDPPGSTGQSDPLQAALFAELAAIGNYPATPRLVAVANGSGQRVNQGFAAGAQIIRYEYSSFLVDIIGNVWAVPNGTNQTIFHGLIDFVFLPPDETTVAVGGTRPFDNAPGGWRGSMAEMDAVPAPYGDIVALFPNHCFIPAISALALQTTDLFYDIAGDPNLLAHTPFDAVYFPAANQEHVAVTPENAQWLLAEIQAGTTAVASDAPAAPLRAAIAPIGLATAGAAIPIQFTVPHAGSARLAVFNAAGRQVAELLDRHVERGTWEAAWDGRDAGGDRASAGVYFVGLRGEDFAAARKLLILR
;
A
#
# COMPACT_ATOMS: atom_id res chain seq x y z
N MET A 1 4.15 2.62 -43.64
CA MET A 1 5.13 1.92 -42.82
C MET A 1 6.06 3.00 -42.23
N VAL A 2 5.59 3.64 -41.15
CA VAL A 2 6.39 4.59 -40.38
C VAL A 2 7.01 3.78 -39.25
N ILE A 3 8.31 3.62 -39.32
CA ILE A 3 9.11 3.01 -38.25
C ILE A 3 9.09 4.05 -37.11
N LEU A 4 8.21 3.82 -36.12
CA LEU A 4 8.34 4.45 -34.82
C LEU A 4 9.61 3.86 -34.17
N LEU A 5 10.69 4.64 -34.22
CA LEU A 5 11.82 4.44 -33.33
C LEU A 5 11.25 4.54 -31.90
N PRO A 6 11.60 3.63 -30.99
CA PRO A 6 11.25 3.80 -29.58
C PRO A 6 11.81 5.16 -29.16
N ALA A 7 10.96 5.96 -28.49
CA ALA A 7 11.41 7.15 -27.80
C ALA A 7 12.56 6.69 -26.88
N ALA A 8 13.73 7.29 -27.09
CA ALA A 8 14.83 7.11 -26.16
C ALA A 8 14.28 7.49 -24.79
N SER A 9 14.30 6.55 -23.84
CA SER A 9 14.09 6.84 -22.44
C SER A 9 14.92 8.08 -22.12
N LEU A 10 14.32 9.11 -21.55
CA LEU A 10 15.05 10.23 -20.92
C LEU A 10 15.77 9.72 -19.65
N GLY A 11 16.14 8.46 -19.66
CA GLY A 11 16.92 7.83 -18.62
C GLY A 11 18.36 8.30 -18.68
N ALA A 12 18.96 8.49 -17.54
CA ALA A 12 20.37 8.61 -17.37
C ALA A 12 21.06 7.53 -18.23
N GLN A 13 21.87 7.93 -19.21
CA GLN A 13 22.69 6.99 -19.96
C GLN A 13 23.46 6.15 -18.93
N ASP A 14 23.12 4.92 -18.87
CA ASP A 14 23.57 3.87 -17.98
C ASP A 14 24.60 4.33 -16.92
N VAL A 15 24.09 4.74 -15.76
CA VAL A 15 24.90 5.16 -14.59
C VAL A 15 26.02 4.14 -14.32
N ARG A 16 25.75 2.87 -14.62
CA ARG A 16 26.70 1.76 -14.52
C ARG A 16 27.80 1.85 -15.57
N GLU A 17 27.47 2.17 -16.83
CA GLU A 17 28.48 2.34 -17.88
C GLU A 17 29.42 3.47 -17.52
N ARG A 18 28.90 4.55 -16.95
CA ARG A 18 29.70 5.70 -16.51
C ARG A 18 30.59 5.35 -15.32
N ALA A 19 30.08 4.68 -14.30
CA ALA A 19 30.89 4.17 -13.19
C ALA A 19 31.94 3.17 -13.69
N ALA A 20 31.55 2.25 -14.56
CA ALA A 20 32.45 1.29 -15.19
C ALA A 20 33.53 1.98 -16.04
N GLN A 21 33.21 3.06 -16.75
CA GLN A 21 34.19 3.84 -17.53
C GLN A 21 35.26 4.45 -16.64
N ILE A 22 34.88 5.07 -15.50
CA ILE A 22 35.83 5.65 -14.53
C ILE A 22 36.76 4.57 -13.96
N LEU A 23 36.19 3.38 -13.68
CA LEU A 23 36.88 2.28 -13.02
C LEU A 23 37.56 1.29 -14.01
N ALA A 24 37.42 1.50 -15.32
CA ALA A 24 37.99 0.61 -16.37
C ALA A 24 39.50 0.48 -16.30
N GLY A 25 40.19 1.47 -15.75
CA GLY A 25 41.65 1.43 -15.56
C GLY A 25 42.11 0.52 -14.40
N ILE A 26 41.19 -0.04 -13.59
CA ILE A 26 41.49 -0.95 -12.48
C ILE A 26 41.40 -2.38 -12.96
N PRO A 27 42.53 -3.14 -13.00
CA PRO A 27 42.49 -4.53 -13.42
C PRO A 27 41.61 -5.38 -12.49
N PRO A 28 40.74 -6.28 -13.00
CA PRO A 28 39.94 -7.19 -12.20
C PRO A 28 40.73 -7.97 -11.14
N SER A 29 41.94 -8.41 -11.49
CA SER A 29 42.83 -9.14 -10.58
C SER A 29 43.33 -8.34 -9.36
N GLN A 30 43.11 -7.05 -9.33
CA GLN A 30 43.46 -6.18 -8.22
C GLN A 30 42.27 -5.80 -7.32
N VAL A 31 41.06 -6.22 -7.70
CA VAL A 31 39.84 -6.03 -6.90
C VAL A 31 39.73 -7.19 -5.92
N PRO A 32 39.85 -6.94 -4.59
CA PRO A 32 39.67 -8.01 -3.61
C PRO A 32 38.23 -8.54 -3.61
N ALA A 33 38.07 -9.83 -3.35
CA ALA A 33 36.74 -10.49 -3.21
C ALA A 33 35.86 -10.46 -4.47
N ASP A 34 36.39 -10.08 -5.63
CA ASP A 34 35.70 -9.99 -6.92
C ASP A 34 34.45 -9.09 -6.96
N ILE A 35 34.28 -8.27 -5.94
CA ILE A 35 33.20 -7.28 -5.84
C ILE A 35 33.81 -5.91 -5.51
N LEU A 36 33.64 -4.94 -6.39
CA LEU A 36 33.94 -3.53 -6.15
C LEU A 36 32.62 -2.77 -6.10
N ILE A 37 32.16 -2.47 -4.89
CA ILE A 37 30.83 -1.88 -4.67
C ILE A 37 30.68 -0.52 -5.36
N ASP A 38 31.76 0.25 -5.48
CA ASP A 38 31.77 1.56 -6.13
C ASP A 38 31.36 1.50 -7.63
N ARG A 39 31.39 0.32 -8.27
CA ARG A 39 30.87 0.13 -9.63
C ARG A 39 29.34 0.21 -9.71
N ALA A 40 28.68 -0.02 -8.61
CA ALA A 40 27.23 0.03 -8.50
C ALA A 40 26.69 1.43 -8.15
N VAL A 41 27.58 2.42 -7.89
CA VAL A 41 27.15 3.70 -7.31
C VAL A 41 26.31 3.43 -6.05
N PRO A 42 26.92 2.88 -4.98
CA PRO A 42 26.18 2.38 -3.85
C PRO A 42 25.49 3.52 -3.11
N ILE A 43 24.18 3.50 -3.08
CA ILE A 43 23.35 4.42 -2.31
C ILE A 43 22.89 3.80 -0.98
N SER A 44 22.97 2.44 -0.84
CA SER A 44 22.75 1.76 0.44
C SER A 44 23.97 1.85 1.35
N HIS A 45 23.74 1.82 2.67
CA HIS A 45 24.83 1.78 3.67
C HIS A 45 25.22 0.34 4.01
N VAL A 46 25.69 -0.41 2.99
CA VAL A 46 26.11 -1.83 3.17
C VAL A 46 27.08 -2.03 4.34
N GLN A 47 27.86 -0.99 4.72
CA GLN A 47 28.80 -1.03 5.83
C GLN A 47 28.15 -1.13 7.21
N ASP A 48 26.88 -0.81 7.35
CA ASP A 48 26.15 -0.83 8.63
C ASP A 48 25.74 -2.26 9.02
N HIS A 49 25.85 -3.20 8.08
CA HIS A 49 25.48 -4.60 8.24
C HIS A 49 26.70 -5.55 8.13
N ASP A 50 27.75 -5.25 8.86
CA ASP A 50 29.02 -5.99 8.81
C ASP A 50 28.98 -7.34 9.53
N GLY A 51 27.87 -7.71 10.14
CA GLY A 51 27.70 -8.93 10.95
C GLY A 51 28.07 -8.74 12.41
N SER A 52 28.34 -7.52 12.86
CA SER A 52 28.60 -7.22 14.27
C SER A 52 27.34 -7.41 15.12
N ALA A 53 27.51 -7.92 16.35
CA ALA A 53 26.40 -8.01 17.27
C ALA A 53 25.86 -6.61 17.62
N GLY A 54 24.55 -6.43 17.47
CA GLY A 54 23.87 -5.17 17.74
C GLY A 54 23.76 -4.22 16.55
N SER A 55 24.12 -4.66 15.32
CA SER A 55 23.75 -3.97 14.09
C SER A 55 22.23 -3.73 14.04
N ARG A 56 21.82 -2.60 13.46
CA ARG A 56 20.39 -2.32 13.30
C ARG A 56 19.67 -3.39 12.50
N PRO A 57 18.37 -3.59 12.70
CA PRO A 57 17.60 -4.50 11.88
C PRO A 57 17.64 -4.10 10.40
N VAL A 58 17.68 -5.09 9.53
CA VAL A 58 17.63 -4.95 8.07
C VAL A 58 16.17 -4.77 7.65
N GLU A 59 15.89 -3.76 6.83
CA GLU A 59 14.60 -3.61 6.15
C GLU A 59 14.61 -4.39 4.82
N LEU A 60 13.45 -4.85 4.35
CA LEU A 60 13.37 -5.65 3.12
C LEU A 60 13.82 -4.85 1.88
N SER A 61 13.37 -3.61 1.76
CA SER A 61 13.78 -2.70 0.68
C SER A 61 15.30 -2.49 0.67
N GLU A 62 15.89 -2.28 1.84
CA GLU A 62 17.34 -2.14 1.99
C GLU A 62 18.08 -3.45 1.63
N TRP A 63 17.55 -4.61 2.02
CA TRP A 63 18.11 -5.90 1.63
C TRP A 63 18.13 -6.06 0.11
N ARG A 64 17.02 -5.72 -0.57
CA ARG A 64 16.90 -5.74 -2.04
C ARG A 64 17.92 -4.81 -2.69
N GLN A 65 18.05 -3.58 -2.17
CA GLN A 65 19.02 -2.59 -2.67
C GLN A 65 20.47 -3.10 -2.51
N MET A 66 20.85 -3.56 -1.32
CA MET A 66 22.20 -4.11 -1.07
C MET A 66 22.50 -5.31 -1.98
N TYR A 67 21.53 -6.21 -2.17
CA TYR A 67 21.67 -7.35 -3.09
C TYR A 67 21.92 -6.90 -4.53
N HIS A 68 21.15 -5.93 -4.99
CA HIS A 68 21.28 -5.33 -6.31
C HIS A 68 22.65 -4.68 -6.50
N GLU A 69 23.08 -3.85 -5.57
CA GLU A 69 24.38 -3.16 -5.62
C GLU A 69 25.57 -4.13 -5.59
N LEU A 70 25.54 -5.16 -4.73
CA LEU A 70 26.58 -6.19 -4.72
C LEU A 70 26.66 -6.93 -6.05
N ARG A 71 25.50 -7.24 -6.65
CA ARG A 71 25.45 -7.89 -7.94
C ARG A 71 26.03 -7.01 -9.05
N LEU A 72 25.73 -5.72 -9.04
CA LEU A 72 26.28 -4.74 -9.98
C LEU A 72 27.77 -4.49 -9.77
N GLY A 73 28.22 -4.45 -8.51
CA GLY A 73 29.61 -4.30 -8.13
C GLY A 73 30.45 -5.54 -8.44
N SER A 74 29.84 -6.71 -8.64
CA SER A 74 30.55 -7.95 -8.94
C SER A 74 31.15 -7.94 -10.34
N LEU A 75 32.39 -8.42 -10.44
CA LEU A 75 33.10 -8.61 -11.72
C LEU A 75 32.55 -9.79 -12.52
N ALA A 76 32.04 -10.82 -11.84
CA ALA A 76 31.46 -12.02 -12.44
C ALA A 76 30.40 -12.60 -11.48
N PRO A 77 29.17 -12.06 -11.40
CA PRO A 77 28.18 -12.53 -10.46
C PRO A 77 27.74 -13.96 -10.78
N THR A 78 27.83 -14.85 -9.79
CA THR A 78 27.41 -16.26 -9.88
C THR A 78 26.02 -16.52 -9.31
N TRP A 79 25.40 -15.53 -8.68
CA TRP A 79 24.07 -15.59 -8.11
C TRP A 79 23.03 -14.88 -9.00
N PRO A 80 21.73 -15.29 -8.91
CA PRO A 80 20.70 -14.84 -9.85
C PRO A 80 20.39 -13.33 -9.74
N PRO A 81 19.73 -12.73 -10.73
CA PRO A 81 19.11 -11.42 -10.61
C PRO A 81 18.08 -11.38 -9.46
N LEU A 82 17.86 -10.20 -8.88
CA LEU A 82 16.91 -10.04 -7.77
C LEU A 82 15.49 -10.48 -8.14
N ALA A 83 15.03 -10.15 -9.34
CA ALA A 83 13.72 -10.56 -9.83
C ALA A 83 13.52 -12.08 -9.81
N ASP A 84 14.55 -12.85 -10.18
CA ASP A 84 14.51 -14.32 -10.16
C ASP A 84 14.45 -14.84 -8.71
N VAL A 85 15.14 -14.16 -7.76
CA VAL A 85 15.12 -14.52 -6.34
C VAL A 85 13.72 -14.32 -5.76
N VAL A 86 13.09 -13.19 -6.05
CA VAL A 86 11.72 -12.86 -5.61
C VAL A 86 10.72 -13.82 -6.25
N ALA A 87 10.79 -14.04 -7.56
CA ALA A 87 9.91 -14.98 -8.26
C ALA A 87 10.04 -16.42 -7.71
N ALA A 88 11.26 -16.87 -7.39
CA ALA A 88 11.47 -18.18 -6.78
C ALA A 88 10.97 -18.29 -5.33
N ALA A 89 10.73 -17.18 -4.64
CA ALA A 89 10.16 -17.14 -3.30
C ALA A 89 8.62 -17.14 -3.30
N ALA A 90 7.98 -16.59 -4.33
CA ALA A 90 6.54 -16.39 -4.43
C ALA A 90 5.70 -17.67 -4.17
N PRO A 91 6.05 -18.90 -4.66
CA PRO A 91 5.27 -20.10 -4.35
C PRO A 91 5.26 -20.48 -2.87
N ALA A 92 6.32 -20.14 -2.11
CA ALA A 92 6.36 -20.38 -0.67
C ALA A 92 5.48 -19.36 0.06
N ALA A 93 5.57 -18.09 -0.31
CA ALA A 93 4.73 -17.02 0.21
C ALA A 93 3.24 -17.31 -0.04
N GLY A 94 2.86 -17.75 -1.25
CA GLY A 94 1.49 -18.14 -1.60
C GLY A 94 0.94 -19.32 -0.78
N ARG A 95 1.83 -20.14 -0.14
CA ARG A 95 1.42 -21.19 0.81
C ARG A 95 1.39 -20.72 2.26
N GLY A 96 1.49 -19.44 2.53
CA GLY A 96 1.55 -18.89 3.88
C GLY A 96 2.88 -19.15 4.60
N GLU A 97 3.96 -19.47 3.87
CA GLU A 97 5.31 -19.56 4.41
C GLU A 97 6.02 -18.20 4.32
N VAL A 98 6.95 -17.94 5.22
CA VAL A 98 7.83 -16.76 5.18
C VAL A 98 9.22 -17.19 4.67
N PRO A 99 9.51 -17.01 3.37
CA PRO A 99 10.81 -17.36 2.81
C PRO A 99 11.87 -16.35 3.29
N ILE A 100 12.96 -16.88 3.87
CA ILE A 100 14.09 -16.08 4.37
C ILE A 100 15.23 -16.13 3.37
N ALA A 101 15.81 -14.97 3.06
CA ALA A 101 17.06 -14.85 2.33
C ALA A 101 18.18 -14.30 3.21
N LEU A 102 19.38 -14.83 3.01
CA LEU A 102 20.59 -14.40 3.73
C LEU A 102 21.70 -14.05 2.74
N MET A 103 22.36 -12.93 2.99
CA MET A 103 23.59 -12.51 2.32
C MET A 103 24.78 -12.60 3.27
N ASN A 104 25.89 -13.18 2.80
CA ASN A 104 27.18 -13.17 3.48
C ASN A 104 28.28 -12.94 2.46
N PHE A 105 28.61 -11.68 2.21
CA PHE A 105 29.55 -11.29 1.18
C PHE A 105 30.77 -10.58 1.76
N LEU A 106 31.93 -10.80 1.14
CA LEU A 106 33.06 -9.89 1.21
C LEU A 106 33.04 -9.00 -0.02
N TYR A 107 33.28 -7.71 0.16
CA TYR A 107 33.34 -6.74 -0.93
C TYR A 107 34.46 -5.73 -0.70
N ALA A 108 35.01 -5.23 -1.82
CA ALA A 108 35.96 -4.14 -1.81
C ALA A 108 35.23 -2.79 -1.96
N ARG A 109 35.76 -1.76 -1.29
CA ARG A 109 35.39 -0.36 -1.47
C ARG A 109 36.64 0.46 -1.68
N ILE A 110 36.59 1.46 -2.55
CA ILE A 110 37.68 2.42 -2.72
C ILE A 110 37.83 3.22 -1.42
N ARG A 111 39.07 3.31 -0.94
CA ARG A 111 39.40 4.11 0.23
C ARG A 111 39.18 5.60 -0.06
N SER A 112 38.64 6.34 0.88
CA SER A 112 38.40 7.78 0.73
C SER A 112 39.70 8.59 0.46
N ASP A 113 40.85 8.09 0.91
CA ASP A 113 42.16 8.68 0.68
C ASP A 113 42.91 8.12 -0.54
N ALA A 114 42.29 7.22 -1.33
CA ALA A 114 42.99 6.49 -2.40
C ALA A 114 43.61 7.40 -3.48
N ILE A 115 42.96 8.51 -3.82
CA ILE A 115 43.51 9.50 -4.77
C ILE A 115 44.57 10.36 -4.08
N THR A 116 44.26 10.91 -2.91
CA THR A 116 45.17 11.80 -2.20
C THR A 116 46.46 11.13 -1.72
N SER A 117 46.39 9.84 -1.42
CA SER A 117 47.57 9.00 -1.10
C SER A 117 48.35 8.54 -2.32
N GLY A 118 47.78 8.68 -3.53
CA GLY A 118 48.35 8.18 -4.76
C GLY A 118 48.22 6.66 -4.96
N ALA A 119 47.33 6.01 -4.20
CA ALA A 119 46.99 4.60 -4.39
C ALA A 119 46.16 4.36 -5.67
N LEU A 120 45.33 5.35 -6.03
CA LEU A 120 44.71 5.49 -7.33
C LEU A 120 45.13 6.80 -7.97
N VAL A 121 45.31 6.81 -9.29
CA VAL A 121 45.71 7.99 -10.06
C VAL A 121 44.73 8.18 -11.21
N GLU A 122 44.20 9.39 -11.36
CA GLU A 122 43.38 9.75 -12.52
C GLU A 122 44.24 9.82 -13.80
N LYS A 123 43.74 9.21 -14.87
CA LYS A 123 44.40 9.21 -16.19
C LYS A 123 43.34 9.20 -17.29
N GLY A 124 43.08 10.35 -17.92
CA GLY A 124 42.18 10.45 -19.06
C GLY A 124 40.70 10.08 -18.73
N GLY A 125 40.22 10.50 -17.58
CA GLY A 125 38.87 10.20 -17.09
C GLY A 125 38.74 8.82 -16.42
N GLN A 126 39.84 8.10 -16.20
CA GLN A 126 39.83 6.79 -15.57
C GLN A 126 40.73 6.78 -14.33
N LEU A 127 40.35 5.98 -13.33
CA LEU A 127 41.17 5.65 -12.19
C LEU A 127 42.07 4.45 -12.52
N THR A 128 43.35 4.61 -12.29
CA THR A 128 44.37 3.57 -12.50
C THR A 128 45.13 3.31 -11.21
N PRO A 129 45.58 2.06 -10.95
CA PRO A 129 46.39 1.75 -9.78
C PRO A 129 47.69 2.56 -9.73
N GLY A 130 47.96 3.15 -8.55
CA GLY A 130 49.16 3.83 -8.21
C GLY A 130 50.01 3.05 -7.21
N ARG A 131 50.52 3.72 -6.16
CA ARG A 131 51.33 3.09 -5.10
C ARG A 131 50.56 3.05 -3.77
N GLY A 132 50.42 1.84 -3.21
CA GLY A 132 49.73 1.64 -1.93
C GLY A 132 48.43 0.87 -2.01
N ALA A 133 47.72 0.73 -0.89
CA ALA A 133 46.45 0.05 -0.80
C ALA A 133 45.31 0.99 -1.25
N ALA A 134 44.65 0.61 -2.34
CA ALA A 134 43.53 1.39 -2.90
C ALA A 134 42.15 1.01 -2.33
N PHE A 135 42.05 -0.18 -1.73
CA PHE A 135 40.77 -0.76 -1.32
C PHE A 135 40.75 -1.15 0.15
N ASP A 136 39.59 -0.99 0.77
CA ASP A 136 39.22 -1.66 2.00
C ASP A 136 38.34 -2.85 1.67
N VAL A 137 38.64 -4.02 2.25
CA VAL A 137 37.78 -5.18 2.19
C VAL A 137 36.85 -5.17 3.40
N ARG A 138 35.57 -5.30 3.15
CA ARG A 138 34.53 -5.28 4.17
C ARG A 138 33.62 -6.50 4.03
N ARG A 139 32.84 -6.75 5.06
CA ARG A 139 31.85 -7.82 5.10
C ARG A 139 30.45 -7.22 5.10
N LEU A 140 29.53 -7.93 4.47
CA LEU A 140 28.10 -7.78 4.64
C LEU A 140 27.50 -9.08 5.15
N PHE A 141 26.72 -9.03 6.22
CA PHE A 141 25.86 -10.12 6.66
C PHE A 141 24.46 -9.59 6.94
N ALA A 142 23.49 -9.96 6.11
CA ALA A 142 22.13 -9.42 6.15
C ALA A 142 21.09 -10.52 5.89
N ALA A 143 20.01 -10.51 6.66
CA ALA A 143 18.85 -11.39 6.47
C ALA A 143 17.58 -10.55 6.29
N ALA A 144 16.67 -11.02 5.45
CA ALA A 144 15.33 -10.44 5.33
C ALA A 144 14.30 -11.50 4.94
N PRO A 145 13.02 -11.32 5.29
CA PRO A 145 11.93 -12.09 4.71
C PRO A 145 11.72 -11.62 3.26
N LEU A 146 11.57 -12.55 2.31
CA LEU A 146 11.21 -12.24 0.91
C LEU A 146 9.68 -12.17 0.72
N ARG A 147 8.97 -11.83 1.75
CA ARG A 147 7.55 -11.52 1.81
C ARG A 147 7.42 -10.26 2.67
N GLU A 148 6.28 -9.58 2.55
CA GLU A 148 5.96 -8.50 3.47
C GLU A 148 6.26 -8.88 4.92
N ARG A 149 6.78 -7.93 5.69
CA ARG A 149 7.18 -8.15 7.09
C ARG A 149 6.01 -8.35 8.05
N THR A 150 4.79 -8.16 7.57
CA THR A 150 3.56 -8.39 8.33
C THR A 150 3.01 -9.79 8.04
N TYR A 151 2.58 -10.48 9.07
CA TYR A 151 1.98 -11.81 8.97
C TYR A 151 0.72 -11.90 9.84
N HIS A 152 -0.36 -12.39 9.25
CA HIS A 152 -1.61 -12.59 9.95
C HIS A 152 -1.69 -14.02 10.50
N GLY A 153 -1.86 -14.14 11.80
CA GLY A 153 -1.88 -15.41 12.53
C GLY A 153 -0.68 -15.59 13.45
N ARG A 154 -0.88 -16.35 14.52
CA ARG A 154 0.14 -16.55 15.55
C ARG A 154 1.08 -17.71 15.28
N GLU A 155 0.76 -18.56 14.30
CA GLU A 155 1.59 -19.70 13.91
C GLU A 155 2.26 -19.40 12.58
N VAL A 156 3.53 -19.05 12.61
CA VAL A 156 4.32 -18.64 11.46
C VAL A 156 5.27 -19.75 11.04
N ARG A 157 5.25 -20.11 9.74
CA ARG A 157 6.19 -21.06 9.16
C ARG A 157 7.28 -20.30 8.40
N PHE A 158 8.48 -20.27 8.97
CA PHE A 158 9.65 -19.71 8.30
C PHE A 158 10.30 -20.75 7.40
N ARG A 159 10.74 -20.35 6.20
CA ARG A 159 11.41 -21.26 5.26
C ARG A 159 12.85 -20.80 5.00
N LEU A 160 13.79 -21.62 5.44
CA LEU A 160 15.23 -21.43 5.21
C LEU A 160 15.70 -22.36 4.09
N ASP A 161 15.74 -21.87 2.85
CA ASP A 161 16.13 -22.64 1.67
C ASP A 161 17.61 -22.40 1.38
N PRO A 162 18.45 -23.44 1.17
CA PRO A 162 19.85 -23.27 0.77
C PRO A 162 20.02 -22.40 -0.48
N ALA A 163 19.07 -22.43 -1.40
CA ALA A 163 19.09 -21.62 -2.62
C ALA A 163 18.95 -20.11 -2.37
N ARG A 164 18.57 -19.71 -1.14
CA ARG A 164 18.45 -18.30 -0.71
C ARG A 164 19.56 -17.87 0.25
N TYR A 165 20.64 -18.66 0.34
CA TYR A 165 21.88 -18.25 0.98
C TYR A 165 22.88 -17.82 -0.08
N PHE A 166 23.20 -16.56 -0.14
CA PHE A 166 24.11 -15.94 -1.13
C PHE A 166 25.42 -15.57 -0.46
N SER A 167 26.53 -16.08 -0.99
CA SER A 167 27.84 -15.83 -0.42
C SER A 167 28.96 -16.01 -1.47
N ASN A 168 29.97 -15.15 -1.41
CA ASN A 168 31.24 -15.35 -2.11
C ASN A 168 32.38 -15.77 -1.16
N ASP A 169 32.15 -15.75 0.15
CA ASP A 169 33.12 -16.14 1.17
C ASP A 169 32.96 -17.61 1.57
N ARG A 170 31.72 -18.03 1.81
CA ARG A 170 31.38 -19.39 2.26
C ARG A 170 30.19 -19.92 1.45
N PRO A 171 30.46 -20.61 0.31
CA PRO A 171 29.36 -21.07 -0.56
C PRO A 171 28.49 -22.16 0.06
N VAL A 172 29.00 -22.88 1.06
CA VAL A 172 28.21 -23.83 1.86
C VAL A 172 27.82 -23.13 3.17
N PRO A 173 26.53 -23.01 3.48
CA PRO A 173 26.11 -22.34 4.69
C PRO A 173 26.61 -23.09 5.94
N PRO A 174 27.34 -22.40 6.84
CA PRO A 174 27.76 -22.98 8.11
C PRO A 174 26.55 -23.13 9.06
N ALA A 175 26.80 -23.63 10.29
CA ALA A 175 25.76 -23.79 11.27
C ALA A 175 25.07 -22.45 11.59
N LEU A 176 23.75 -22.44 11.44
CA LEU A 176 22.88 -21.29 11.66
C LEU A 176 22.11 -21.48 12.96
N ALA A 177 22.01 -20.44 13.78
CA ALA A 177 21.08 -20.37 14.90
C ALA A 177 20.16 -19.16 14.72
N VAL A 178 18.87 -19.32 15.02
CA VAL A 178 17.86 -18.29 14.87
C VAL A 178 17.15 -18.08 16.20
N ASP A 179 16.99 -16.83 16.60
CA ASP A 179 16.10 -16.42 17.66
C ASP A 179 14.84 -15.82 17.02
N PHE A 180 13.76 -16.56 17.08
CA PHE A 180 12.47 -16.15 16.50
C PHE A 180 11.69 -15.19 17.39
N ALA A 181 12.27 -14.67 18.48
CA ALA A 181 11.60 -13.83 19.47
C ALA A 181 10.35 -14.49 20.11
N ASP A 182 10.36 -15.81 20.24
CA ASP A 182 9.32 -16.64 20.86
C ASP A 182 9.66 -17.04 22.31
N GLY A 183 10.72 -16.45 22.88
CA GLY A 183 11.19 -16.68 24.24
C GLY A 183 12.19 -17.83 24.39
N ARG A 184 12.45 -18.63 23.35
CA ARG A 184 13.42 -19.74 23.38
C ARG A 184 14.87 -19.30 23.18
N GLY A 185 15.08 -18.04 22.74
CA GLY A 185 16.40 -17.55 22.35
C GLY A 185 16.92 -18.21 21.07
N PHE A 186 18.24 -18.21 20.88
CA PHE A 186 18.86 -18.81 19.69
C PHE A 186 18.74 -20.34 19.70
N VAL A 187 18.06 -20.88 18.68
CA VAL A 187 17.92 -22.31 18.43
C VAL A 187 18.64 -22.70 17.14
N PRO A 188 19.35 -23.85 17.08
CA PRO A 188 19.95 -24.32 15.84
C PRO A 188 18.86 -24.58 14.79
N VAL A 189 19.11 -24.15 13.54
CA VAL A 189 18.22 -24.40 12.41
C VAL A 189 19.09 -24.79 11.21
N ALA A 190 18.74 -25.88 10.53
CA ALA A 190 19.44 -26.30 9.33
C ALA A 190 18.79 -25.65 8.07
N PHE A 191 19.62 -25.36 7.07
CA PHE A 191 19.09 -24.98 5.77
C PHE A 191 18.32 -26.16 5.16
N GLY A 192 17.17 -25.89 4.56
CA GLY A 192 16.19 -26.87 4.08
C GLY A 192 15.06 -27.11 5.08
N GLU A 193 15.18 -26.67 6.32
CA GLU A 193 14.12 -26.75 7.32
C GLU A 193 13.07 -25.64 7.16
N SER A 194 11.87 -25.92 7.65
CA SER A 194 10.75 -24.96 7.72
C SER A 194 10.19 -24.94 9.14
N PRO A 195 10.91 -24.31 10.09
CA PRO A 195 10.44 -24.24 11.47
C PRO A 195 9.10 -23.50 11.56
N VAL A 196 8.20 -24.09 12.37
CA VAL A 196 6.92 -23.47 12.73
C VAL A 196 7.09 -22.84 14.12
N VAL A 197 6.76 -21.57 14.21
CA VAL A 197 6.88 -20.77 15.43
C VAL A 197 5.51 -20.28 15.85
N ALA A 198 5.09 -20.65 17.05
CA ALA A 198 3.86 -20.15 17.65
C ALA A 198 4.17 -18.99 18.61
N TYR A 199 3.51 -17.86 18.40
CA TYR A 199 3.66 -16.68 19.23
C TYR A 199 2.51 -16.56 20.24
N ASP A 200 2.84 -16.39 21.52
CA ASP A 200 1.84 -16.21 22.59
C ASP A 200 1.06 -14.90 22.44
N THR A 201 1.70 -13.88 21.87
CA THR A 201 1.12 -12.55 21.67
C THR A 201 1.43 -12.02 20.27
N PRO A 202 0.50 -11.28 19.64
CA PRO A 202 0.78 -10.56 18.41
C PRO A 202 1.78 -9.42 18.67
N GLY A 203 2.14 -8.70 17.61
CA GLY A 203 3.00 -7.51 17.64
C GLY A 203 4.37 -7.76 17.04
N ARG A 204 5.20 -6.76 17.14
CA ARG A 204 6.52 -6.67 16.52
C ARG A 204 7.49 -7.66 17.12
N LYS A 205 8.16 -8.48 16.27
CA LYS A 205 9.14 -9.48 16.62
C LYS A 205 10.50 -9.12 16.00
N LEU A 206 11.55 -9.11 16.79
CA LEU A 206 12.92 -8.96 16.31
C LEU A 206 13.51 -10.36 16.07
N ILE A 207 13.53 -10.79 14.82
CA ILE A 207 14.09 -12.08 14.43
C ILE A 207 15.60 -11.92 14.25
N ARG A 208 16.40 -12.70 14.97
CA ARG A 208 17.86 -12.61 14.97
C ARG A 208 18.51 -13.87 14.40
N PHE A 209 19.51 -13.70 13.59
CA PHE A 209 20.27 -14.78 12.97
C PHE A 209 21.71 -14.72 13.45
N ARG A 210 22.26 -15.87 13.77
CA ARG A 210 23.64 -16.04 14.18
C ARG A 210 24.28 -17.11 13.33
N LEU A 211 25.33 -16.74 12.60
CA LEU A 211 26.11 -17.63 11.75
C LEU A 211 27.42 -17.97 12.45
N ALA A 212 27.70 -19.26 12.69
CA ALA A 212 28.92 -19.68 13.36
C ALA A 212 30.16 -19.33 12.53
N GLY A 213 31.19 -18.80 13.19
CA GLY A 213 32.50 -18.57 12.63
C GLY A 213 33.48 -19.71 12.95
N ASP A 214 34.41 -20.00 12.04
CA ASP A 214 35.50 -20.96 12.26
C ASP A 214 36.61 -20.31 13.09
N GLY A 215 36.41 -20.25 14.42
CA GLY A 215 37.37 -19.62 15.34
C GLY A 215 37.28 -18.10 15.46
N GLU A 216 36.34 -17.48 14.76
CA GLU A 216 36.00 -16.04 14.85
C GLU A 216 34.68 -15.85 15.61
N PRO A 217 34.39 -14.63 16.12
CA PRO A 217 33.08 -14.32 16.64
C PRO A 217 31.99 -14.65 15.63
N PRO A 218 30.81 -15.14 16.06
CA PRO A 218 29.71 -15.39 15.15
C PRO A 218 29.25 -14.10 14.50
N LEU A 219 28.84 -14.18 13.24
CA LEU A 219 28.17 -13.07 12.56
C LEU A 219 26.72 -13.01 13.02
N GLU A 220 26.20 -11.81 13.26
CA GLU A 220 24.81 -11.59 13.66
C GLU A 220 24.11 -10.62 12.70
N THR A 221 22.84 -10.86 12.46
CA THR A 221 21.94 -9.94 11.74
C THR A 221 20.51 -10.13 12.25
N SER A 222 19.65 -9.16 11.96
CA SER A 222 18.25 -9.22 12.37
C SER A 222 17.35 -8.46 11.42
N PHE A 223 16.07 -8.78 11.45
CA PHE A 223 15.01 -7.98 10.85
C PHE A 223 13.80 -7.90 11.77
N ILE A 224 12.95 -6.91 11.53
CA ILE A 224 11.68 -6.77 12.23
C ILE A 224 10.59 -7.51 11.45
N PHE A 225 9.78 -8.28 12.17
CA PHE A 225 8.66 -9.03 11.63
C PHE A 225 7.42 -8.77 12.48
N ASP A 226 6.35 -8.27 11.87
CA ASP A 226 5.12 -7.94 12.55
C ASP A 226 4.14 -9.13 12.46
N VAL A 227 3.78 -9.69 13.62
CA VAL A 227 2.77 -10.74 13.75
C VAL A 227 1.47 -10.08 14.17
N LEU A 228 0.48 -10.06 13.30
CA LEU A 228 -0.85 -9.59 13.60
C LEU A 228 -1.76 -10.74 14.04
N GLU A 229 -2.75 -10.45 14.83
CA GLU A 229 -3.80 -11.42 15.11
C GLU A 229 -4.63 -11.61 13.83
N LEU A 230 -4.86 -12.85 13.43
CA LEU A 230 -5.72 -13.13 12.30
C LEU A 230 -7.15 -12.71 12.68
N ALA A 231 -7.61 -11.60 12.14
CA ALA A 231 -8.96 -11.08 12.35
C ALA A 231 -9.93 -11.59 11.29
N ALA A 232 -9.43 -11.89 10.10
CA ALA A 232 -10.23 -12.42 9.00
C ALA A 232 -10.59 -13.89 9.25
N PRO A 233 -11.87 -14.29 9.16
CA PRO A 233 -12.24 -15.68 9.08
C PRO A 233 -11.76 -16.26 7.75
N ALA A 234 -11.44 -17.57 7.71
CA ALA A 234 -11.23 -18.22 6.43
C ALA A 234 -12.52 -18.12 5.58
N PRO A 235 -12.42 -17.95 4.26
CA PRO A 235 -13.59 -17.94 3.40
C PRO A 235 -14.33 -19.29 3.48
N ASP A 236 -15.64 -19.24 3.45
CA ASP A 236 -16.49 -20.45 3.42
C ASP A 236 -16.38 -21.20 2.08
N ASP A 237 -16.09 -20.46 0.99
CA ASP A 237 -15.85 -20.98 -0.36
C ASP A 237 -14.95 -20.03 -1.15
N THR A 238 -14.30 -20.54 -2.21
CA THR A 238 -13.49 -19.74 -3.14
C THR A 238 -13.88 -20.11 -4.58
N LEU A 239 -14.36 -19.13 -5.32
CA LEU A 239 -14.69 -19.27 -6.73
C LEU A 239 -13.46 -18.89 -7.57
N HIS A 240 -13.02 -19.79 -8.45
CA HIS A 240 -11.93 -19.51 -9.38
C HIS A 240 -12.51 -18.97 -10.69
N ILE A 241 -12.37 -17.68 -10.91
CA ILE A 241 -12.99 -16.97 -12.03
C ILE A 241 -12.04 -16.93 -13.22
N THR A 242 -12.53 -17.32 -14.39
CA THR A 242 -11.83 -17.14 -15.68
C THR A 242 -12.77 -16.42 -16.64
N ALA A 243 -12.40 -15.21 -17.05
CA ALA A 243 -13.22 -14.46 -18.00
C ALA A 243 -13.36 -15.21 -19.33
N THR A 244 -14.58 -15.29 -19.83
CA THR A 244 -14.88 -15.89 -21.13
C THR A 244 -14.75 -14.91 -22.28
N ILE A 245 -14.76 -13.60 -21.99
CA ILE A 245 -14.65 -12.50 -22.97
C ILE A 245 -13.20 -12.02 -22.99
N PRO A 246 -12.48 -12.15 -24.14
CA PRO A 246 -11.12 -11.64 -24.24
C PRO A 246 -11.08 -10.14 -24.50
N TYR A 247 -10.07 -9.46 -23.96
CA TYR A 247 -9.71 -8.11 -24.34
C TYR A 247 -8.30 -8.09 -24.96
N LEU A 248 -8.17 -7.52 -26.15
CA LEU A 248 -6.92 -7.54 -26.94
C LEU A 248 -6.30 -8.96 -27.06
N GLY A 249 -7.15 -9.97 -27.21
CA GLY A 249 -6.76 -11.36 -27.42
C GLY A 249 -6.40 -12.16 -26.16
N ASN A 250 -6.46 -11.56 -24.98
CA ASN A 250 -6.20 -12.23 -23.71
C ASN A 250 -7.41 -12.15 -22.78
N THR A 251 -7.55 -13.14 -21.91
CA THR A 251 -8.59 -13.19 -20.86
C THR A 251 -7.96 -12.96 -19.48
N GLY A 252 -8.68 -12.28 -18.59
CA GLY A 252 -8.31 -12.15 -17.19
C GLY A 252 -8.76 -13.34 -16.36
N THR A 253 -8.15 -13.49 -15.18
CA THR A 253 -8.52 -14.47 -14.16
C THR A 253 -8.55 -13.82 -12.78
N GLY A 254 -9.22 -14.44 -11.81
CA GLY A 254 -9.27 -13.97 -10.42
C GLY A 254 -9.85 -15.03 -9.50
N GLU A 255 -9.88 -14.73 -8.22
CA GLU A 255 -10.51 -15.52 -7.19
C GLU A 255 -11.55 -14.67 -6.46
N ALA A 256 -12.72 -15.25 -6.18
CA ALA A 256 -13.75 -14.60 -5.38
C ALA A 256 -13.95 -15.37 -4.08
N TYR A 257 -13.60 -14.74 -2.97
CA TYR A 257 -13.68 -15.30 -1.62
C TYR A 257 -15.07 -15.08 -1.04
N VAL A 258 -15.76 -16.14 -0.67
CA VAL A 258 -17.14 -16.12 -0.18
C VAL A 258 -17.16 -16.24 1.33
N TYR A 259 -17.81 -15.31 2.00
CA TYR A 259 -18.01 -15.27 3.45
C TYR A 259 -19.53 -15.24 3.73
N LEU A 260 -20.09 -16.36 4.08
CA LEU A 260 -21.52 -16.47 4.35
C LEU A 260 -21.90 -15.75 5.65
N SER A 261 -23.10 -15.17 5.66
CA SER A 261 -23.73 -14.79 6.91
C SER A 261 -23.90 -16.02 7.81
N PRO A 262 -23.72 -15.90 9.13
CA PRO A 262 -24.02 -17.01 10.05
C PRO A 262 -25.48 -17.52 9.97
N ALA A 263 -26.37 -16.75 9.36
CA ALA A 263 -27.77 -17.13 9.15
C ALA A 263 -28.00 -17.91 7.86
N ASN A 264 -27.03 -17.96 6.94
CA ASN A 264 -27.15 -18.52 5.60
C ASN A 264 -26.37 -19.84 5.48
N ALA A 265 -26.96 -20.84 4.88
CA ALA A 265 -26.28 -22.10 4.58
C ALA A 265 -25.62 -22.09 3.17
N THR A 266 -26.03 -21.19 2.33
CA THR A 266 -25.55 -20.99 0.95
C THR A 266 -25.60 -19.52 0.61
N LEU A 267 -24.91 -19.10 -0.43
CA LEU A 267 -24.94 -17.74 -0.94
C LEU A 267 -26.39 -17.30 -1.23
N THR A 268 -26.85 -16.24 -0.58
CA THR A 268 -28.26 -15.86 -0.54
C THR A 268 -28.49 -14.38 -0.81
N ASN A 269 -27.77 -13.52 -0.14
CA ASN A 269 -27.94 -12.05 -0.18
C ASN A 269 -26.55 -11.38 -0.30
N PRO A 270 -25.88 -11.49 -1.46
CA PRO A 270 -24.50 -11.08 -1.60
C PRO A 270 -24.32 -9.56 -1.66
N VAL A 271 -23.29 -9.11 -0.95
CA VAL A 271 -22.58 -7.87 -1.20
C VAL A 271 -21.24 -8.25 -1.81
N VAL A 272 -21.05 -7.90 -3.06
CA VAL A 272 -19.80 -8.15 -3.80
C VAL A 272 -18.91 -6.94 -3.65
N LEU A 273 -17.65 -7.18 -3.29
CA LEU A 273 -16.60 -6.15 -3.17
C LEU A 273 -15.52 -6.45 -4.22
N ILE A 274 -15.26 -5.47 -5.08
CA ILE A 274 -14.20 -5.55 -6.09
C ILE A 274 -12.98 -4.79 -5.58
N GLU A 275 -11.82 -5.44 -5.58
CA GLU A 275 -10.56 -4.85 -5.17
C GLU A 275 -10.13 -3.65 -6.04
N GLY A 276 -9.12 -2.92 -5.54
CA GLY A 276 -8.46 -1.82 -6.23
C GLY A 276 -7.23 -2.23 -7.03
N PHE A 277 -6.35 -1.27 -7.26
CA PHE A 277 -5.06 -1.44 -7.91
C PHE A 277 -4.06 -1.99 -6.89
N ASP A 278 -3.54 -3.19 -7.13
CA ASP A 278 -2.54 -3.87 -6.30
C ASP A 278 -1.26 -4.09 -7.13
N ILE A 279 -0.18 -3.37 -6.77
CA ILE A 279 1.03 -3.26 -7.59
C ILE A 279 1.72 -4.61 -7.78
N ASP A 280 1.90 -5.35 -6.69
CA ASP A 280 2.65 -6.61 -6.68
C ASP A 280 1.70 -7.81 -6.63
N ASN A 281 0.40 -7.57 -6.71
CA ASN A 281 -0.62 -8.59 -6.50
C ASN A 281 -0.37 -9.39 -5.21
N SER A 282 0.00 -8.64 -4.16
CA SER A 282 0.45 -9.20 -2.88
C SER A 282 -0.69 -9.47 -1.92
N MET A 283 -1.82 -8.80 -2.09
CA MET A 283 -2.99 -8.99 -1.24
C MET A 283 -3.63 -10.35 -1.50
N ASN A 284 -3.76 -11.11 -0.43
CA ASN A 284 -4.49 -12.37 -0.41
C ASN A 284 -5.87 -12.17 0.28
N TRP A 285 -6.61 -13.26 0.50
CA TRP A 285 -7.98 -13.22 1.03
C TRP A 285 -8.09 -12.56 2.41
N ASP A 286 -7.10 -12.72 3.30
CA ASP A 286 -7.15 -12.18 4.66
C ASP A 286 -6.79 -10.67 4.68
N GLU A 287 -5.82 -10.25 3.89
CA GLU A 287 -5.44 -8.84 3.74
C GLU A 287 -6.56 -8.02 3.09
N LEU A 288 -7.17 -8.55 2.02
CA LEU A 288 -8.33 -7.93 1.38
C LEU A 288 -9.53 -7.84 2.32
N TYR A 289 -9.80 -8.93 3.08
CA TYR A 289 -10.86 -8.92 4.07
C TYR A 289 -10.61 -7.84 5.13
N GLU A 290 -9.41 -7.76 5.70
CA GLU A 290 -9.06 -6.77 6.73
C GLU A 290 -9.14 -5.34 6.20
N LEU A 291 -8.65 -5.10 4.97
CA LEU A 291 -8.74 -3.79 4.32
C LEU A 291 -10.20 -3.31 4.21
N LEU A 292 -11.09 -4.19 3.78
CA LEU A 292 -12.49 -3.88 3.53
C LEU A 292 -13.37 -4.00 4.79
N ASN A 293 -12.90 -4.74 5.82
CA ASN A 293 -13.60 -4.90 7.10
C ASN A 293 -13.22 -3.83 8.15
N ARG A 294 -12.52 -2.78 7.77
CA ARG A 294 -12.31 -1.63 8.66
C ARG A 294 -13.66 -1.14 9.19
N GLU A 295 -13.70 -0.70 10.45
CA GLU A 295 -14.95 -0.39 11.17
C GLU A 295 -15.95 -1.57 11.24
N GLN A 296 -15.45 -2.81 11.08
CA GLN A 296 -16.25 -4.04 11.09
C GLN A 296 -17.38 -4.04 10.03
N LEU A 297 -17.13 -3.44 8.86
CA LEU A 297 -18.16 -3.29 7.82
C LEU A 297 -18.65 -4.66 7.32
N ILE A 298 -17.74 -5.57 6.97
CA ILE A 298 -18.10 -6.93 6.49
C ILE A 298 -18.79 -7.72 7.61
N GLU A 299 -18.26 -7.70 8.83
CA GLU A 299 -18.87 -8.42 9.95
C GLU A 299 -20.26 -7.87 10.29
N THR A 300 -20.46 -6.57 10.19
CA THR A 300 -21.78 -5.95 10.37
C THR A 300 -22.74 -6.42 9.28
N LEU A 301 -22.33 -6.41 8.02
CA LEU A 301 -23.14 -6.94 6.89
C LEU A 301 -23.51 -8.40 7.13
N ARG A 302 -22.53 -9.26 7.47
CA ARG A 302 -22.76 -10.67 7.75
C ARG A 302 -23.75 -10.88 8.91
N SER A 303 -23.65 -10.07 9.97
CA SER A 303 -24.60 -10.12 11.10
C SER A 303 -26.01 -9.68 10.73
N LEU A 304 -26.17 -8.88 9.69
CA LEU A 304 -27.45 -8.41 9.15
C LEU A 304 -28.05 -9.38 8.12
N GLY A 305 -27.40 -10.52 7.86
CA GLY A 305 -27.89 -11.54 6.93
C GLY A 305 -27.41 -11.38 5.48
N TYR A 306 -26.41 -10.53 5.26
CA TYR A 306 -25.72 -10.43 3.97
C TYR A 306 -24.54 -11.39 3.92
N ASP A 307 -24.25 -11.91 2.74
CA ASP A 307 -23.03 -12.66 2.45
C ASP A 307 -22.04 -11.70 1.79
N ALA A 308 -20.76 -11.78 2.13
CA ALA A 308 -19.74 -11.00 1.45
C ALA A 308 -19.02 -11.85 0.40
N VAL A 309 -18.79 -11.30 -0.78
CA VAL A 309 -17.99 -11.91 -1.85
C VAL A 309 -16.91 -10.92 -2.24
N VAL A 310 -15.64 -11.26 -2.03
CA VAL A 310 -14.50 -10.37 -2.27
C VAL A 310 -13.74 -10.87 -3.50
N LEU A 311 -13.74 -10.09 -4.56
CA LEU A 311 -13.03 -10.40 -5.81
C LEU A 311 -11.60 -9.87 -5.75
N ASN A 312 -10.64 -10.78 -5.97
CA ASN A 312 -9.22 -10.56 -6.15
C ASN A 312 -8.84 -10.91 -7.59
N PHE A 313 -8.17 -10.00 -8.31
CA PHE A 313 -7.67 -10.26 -9.66
C PHE A 313 -6.31 -10.96 -9.61
N THR A 314 -6.04 -11.86 -10.56
CA THR A 314 -4.70 -12.44 -10.72
C THR A 314 -3.68 -11.40 -11.19
N ASP A 315 -4.14 -10.37 -11.89
CA ASP A 315 -3.33 -9.22 -12.33
C ASP A 315 -4.15 -7.94 -12.15
N ALA A 316 -4.00 -7.33 -10.98
CA ALA A 316 -4.73 -6.12 -10.61
C ALA A 316 -4.22 -4.84 -11.30
N VAL A 317 -3.11 -4.91 -12.04
CA VAL A 317 -2.56 -3.76 -12.80
C VAL A 317 -2.86 -3.81 -14.30
N ASP A 318 -3.53 -4.87 -14.76
CA ASP A 318 -3.89 -5.09 -16.15
C ASP A 318 -4.97 -4.09 -16.65
N TYR A 319 -5.32 -4.15 -17.94
CA TYR A 319 -6.37 -3.33 -18.53
C TYR A 319 -7.67 -3.38 -17.72
N ILE A 320 -8.27 -2.23 -17.46
CA ILE A 320 -9.58 -2.11 -16.79
C ILE A 320 -10.63 -3.01 -17.45
N GLN A 321 -10.65 -3.07 -18.79
CA GLN A 321 -11.57 -3.90 -19.54
C GLN A 321 -11.36 -5.41 -19.26
N ARG A 322 -10.10 -5.86 -19.15
CA ARG A 322 -9.80 -7.27 -18.89
C ARG A 322 -10.26 -7.67 -17.49
N ASN A 323 -9.98 -6.84 -16.50
CA ASN A 323 -10.47 -7.04 -15.13
C ASN A 323 -12.00 -6.89 -15.04
N ALA A 324 -12.60 -6.00 -15.84
CA ALA A 324 -14.06 -5.90 -15.92
C ALA A 324 -14.70 -7.18 -16.45
N PHE A 325 -14.08 -7.90 -17.39
CA PHE A 325 -14.62 -9.18 -17.87
C PHE A 325 -14.47 -10.31 -16.84
N VAL A 326 -13.47 -10.26 -15.94
CA VAL A 326 -13.45 -11.12 -14.75
C VAL A 326 -14.62 -10.81 -13.83
N ALA A 327 -14.91 -9.52 -13.60
CA ALA A 327 -16.05 -9.10 -12.80
C ALA A 327 -17.40 -9.50 -13.45
N VAL A 328 -17.52 -9.45 -14.77
CA VAL A 328 -18.72 -9.95 -15.51
C VAL A 328 -18.95 -11.43 -15.23
N GLU A 329 -17.91 -12.27 -15.36
CA GLU A 329 -18.02 -13.70 -15.11
C GLU A 329 -18.40 -13.99 -13.66
N MET A 330 -17.72 -13.34 -12.71
CA MET A 330 -18.04 -13.46 -11.28
C MET A 330 -19.50 -13.06 -10.98
N ILE A 331 -19.99 -11.94 -11.53
CA ILE A 331 -21.39 -11.52 -11.35
C ILE A 331 -22.36 -12.59 -11.87
N GLN A 332 -22.08 -13.23 -13.01
CA GLN A 332 -22.90 -14.29 -13.56
C GLN A 332 -22.89 -15.56 -12.71
N GLU A 333 -21.73 -15.95 -12.18
CA GLU A 333 -21.62 -17.09 -11.25
C GLU A 333 -22.39 -16.82 -9.96
N VAL A 334 -22.21 -15.63 -9.36
CA VAL A 334 -22.95 -15.21 -8.16
C VAL A 334 -24.46 -15.20 -8.44
N GLN A 335 -24.90 -14.64 -9.56
CA GLN A 335 -26.31 -14.63 -9.95
C GLN A 335 -26.90 -16.05 -10.09
N THR A 336 -26.11 -16.94 -10.66
CA THR A 336 -26.52 -18.37 -10.81
C THR A 336 -26.63 -19.02 -9.43
N ALA A 337 -25.67 -18.77 -8.53
CA ALA A 337 -25.67 -19.34 -7.18
C ALA A 337 -26.85 -18.87 -6.33
N ILE A 338 -27.21 -17.58 -6.40
CA ILE A 338 -28.34 -17.03 -5.62
C ILE A 338 -29.70 -17.41 -6.21
N GLY A 339 -29.77 -17.72 -7.50
CA GLY A 339 -31.02 -18.07 -8.22
C GLY A 339 -31.95 -16.88 -8.54
N PRO A 340 -33.07 -17.12 -9.20
CA PRO A 340 -33.96 -16.08 -9.70
C PRO A 340 -34.67 -15.33 -8.56
N GLY A 341 -34.96 -14.02 -8.78
CA GLY A 341 -35.70 -13.17 -7.87
C GLY A 341 -34.86 -12.59 -6.72
N ARG A 342 -33.58 -12.89 -6.65
CA ARG A 342 -32.62 -12.30 -5.72
C ARG A 342 -31.74 -11.26 -6.40
N SER A 343 -31.10 -10.42 -5.63
CA SER A 343 -30.31 -9.31 -6.16
C SER A 343 -28.98 -9.15 -5.42
N VAL A 344 -28.04 -8.47 -6.05
CA VAL A 344 -26.67 -8.22 -5.60
C VAL A 344 -26.49 -6.75 -5.27
N ALA A 345 -25.75 -6.42 -4.22
CA ALA A 345 -25.12 -5.11 -4.07
C ALA A 345 -23.66 -5.22 -4.51
N LEU A 346 -23.20 -4.34 -5.38
CA LEU A 346 -21.83 -4.33 -5.90
C LEU A 346 -21.10 -3.09 -5.40
N VAL A 347 -19.99 -3.28 -4.73
CA VAL A 347 -19.12 -2.21 -4.23
C VAL A 347 -17.77 -2.33 -4.91
N GLY A 348 -17.35 -1.28 -5.62
CA GLY A 348 -16.02 -1.19 -6.20
C GLY A 348 -15.19 -0.14 -5.47
N ALA A 349 -14.10 -0.56 -4.82
CA ALA A 349 -13.17 0.32 -4.14
C ALA A 349 -12.06 0.75 -5.11
N SER A 350 -11.68 2.04 -5.09
CA SER A 350 -10.60 2.53 -5.95
C SER A 350 -10.80 2.16 -7.42
N MET A 351 -9.82 1.53 -8.06
CA MET A 351 -9.93 0.98 -9.43
C MET A 351 -11.16 0.08 -9.59
N GLY A 352 -11.52 -0.71 -8.56
CA GLY A 352 -12.65 -1.62 -8.59
C GLY A 352 -13.99 -0.94 -8.92
N GLY A 353 -14.16 0.36 -8.57
CA GLY A 353 -15.34 1.12 -8.97
C GLY A 353 -15.36 1.45 -10.47
N LEU A 354 -14.22 1.67 -11.09
CA LEU A 354 -14.13 1.86 -12.54
C LEU A 354 -14.34 0.54 -13.28
N VAL A 355 -13.78 -0.57 -12.75
CA VAL A 355 -13.99 -1.94 -13.23
C VAL A 355 -15.48 -2.32 -13.15
N GLY A 356 -16.12 -2.11 -12.00
CA GLY A 356 -17.55 -2.38 -11.81
C GLY A 356 -18.44 -1.56 -12.73
N ARG A 357 -18.13 -0.27 -12.93
CA ARG A 357 -18.80 0.60 -13.91
C ARG A 357 -18.72 0.03 -15.31
N TYR A 358 -17.51 -0.34 -15.76
CA TYR A 358 -17.33 -0.92 -17.10
C TYR A 358 -18.06 -2.25 -17.24
N ALA A 359 -17.93 -3.14 -16.26
CA ALA A 359 -18.57 -4.46 -16.28
C ALA A 359 -20.10 -4.34 -16.42
N LEU A 360 -20.74 -3.52 -15.57
CA LEU A 360 -22.20 -3.37 -15.60
C LEU A 360 -22.69 -2.66 -16.87
N ALA A 361 -22.02 -1.59 -17.31
CA ALA A 361 -22.37 -0.90 -18.56
C ALA A 361 -22.23 -1.82 -19.78
N TYR A 362 -21.15 -2.65 -19.80
CA TYR A 362 -20.96 -3.66 -20.84
C TYR A 362 -22.06 -4.72 -20.84
N MET A 363 -22.41 -5.26 -19.67
CA MET A 363 -23.49 -6.25 -19.54
C MET A 363 -24.81 -5.69 -20.06
N GLU A 364 -25.18 -4.46 -19.70
CA GLU A 364 -26.41 -3.83 -20.18
C GLU A 364 -26.39 -3.57 -21.68
N ALA A 365 -25.28 -3.05 -22.23
CA ALA A 365 -25.13 -2.80 -23.66
C ALA A 365 -25.24 -4.08 -24.51
N ASN A 366 -24.90 -5.24 -23.91
CA ASN A 366 -24.96 -6.55 -24.56
C ASN A 366 -26.18 -7.39 -24.13
N ALA A 367 -27.15 -6.78 -23.44
CA ALA A 367 -28.35 -7.44 -22.92
C ALA A 367 -28.06 -8.67 -22.04
N MET A 368 -26.96 -8.63 -21.30
CA MET A 368 -26.58 -9.65 -20.32
C MET A 368 -27.22 -9.29 -18.96
N PRO A 369 -28.02 -10.17 -18.36
CA PRO A 369 -28.59 -9.90 -17.04
C PRO A 369 -27.52 -9.91 -15.95
N HIS A 370 -27.62 -9.03 -14.94
CA HIS A 370 -26.64 -8.96 -13.84
C HIS A 370 -27.23 -8.95 -12.44
N ALA A 371 -28.54 -8.84 -12.26
CA ALA A 371 -29.24 -8.80 -10.97
C ALA A 371 -28.67 -7.80 -9.94
N VAL A 372 -27.77 -6.90 -10.32
CA VAL A 372 -27.22 -5.86 -9.44
C VAL A 372 -28.28 -4.79 -9.24
N ARG A 373 -28.69 -4.58 -7.97
CA ARG A 373 -29.69 -3.58 -7.58
C ARG A 373 -29.07 -2.23 -7.18
N THR A 374 -27.85 -2.29 -6.61
CA THR A 374 -27.12 -1.11 -6.14
C THR A 374 -25.67 -1.26 -6.54
N PHE A 375 -25.13 -0.26 -7.20
CA PHE A 375 -23.69 -0.14 -7.49
C PHE A 375 -23.12 1.01 -6.68
N ILE A 376 -22.10 0.74 -5.88
CA ILE A 376 -21.42 1.69 -5.02
C ILE A 376 -20.00 1.86 -5.52
N SER A 377 -19.65 3.08 -5.92
CA SER A 377 -18.31 3.52 -6.28
C SER A 377 -17.64 4.14 -5.06
N PHE A 378 -16.64 3.48 -4.48
CA PHE A 378 -16.01 3.93 -3.24
C PHE A 378 -14.62 4.52 -3.55
N ASP A 379 -14.52 5.84 -3.48
CA ASP A 379 -13.33 6.68 -3.76
C ASP A 379 -12.60 6.26 -5.04
N SER A 380 -13.38 6.10 -6.12
CA SER A 380 -12.93 5.53 -7.39
C SER A 380 -12.59 6.62 -8.40
N PRO A 381 -11.57 6.43 -9.24
CA PRO A 381 -11.13 7.40 -10.25
C PRO A 381 -12.06 7.48 -11.46
N GLN A 382 -13.32 7.87 -11.24
CA GLN A 382 -14.37 7.89 -12.26
C GLN A 382 -14.06 8.80 -13.47
N THR A 383 -13.21 9.81 -13.26
CA THR A 383 -12.71 10.71 -14.33
C THR A 383 -11.18 10.87 -14.30
N GLY A 384 -10.50 10.07 -13.52
CA GLY A 384 -9.04 9.98 -13.40
C GLY A 384 -8.52 10.06 -11.97
N ALA A 385 -7.34 9.47 -11.77
CA ALA A 385 -6.53 9.50 -10.55
C ALA A 385 -5.34 10.45 -10.72
N ASP A 386 -4.64 10.77 -9.65
CA ASP A 386 -3.43 11.56 -9.65
C ASP A 386 -2.28 10.86 -8.91
N LEU A 387 -1.11 10.89 -9.52
CA LEU A 387 0.18 10.68 -8.88
C LEU A 387 1.05 11.85 -9.31
N PRO A 388 1.66 12.63 -8.40
CA PRO A 388 2.40 13.83 -8.78
C PRO A 388 3.35 13.58 -9.95
N LEU A 389 3.15 14.31 -11.04
CA LEU A 389 3.88 14.08 -12.30
C LEU A 389 5.39 14.22 -12.11
N GLY A 390 5.83 15.08 -11.19
CA GLY A 390 7.24 15.19 -10.83
C GLY A 390 7.80 13.93 -10.16
N ILE A 391 6.99 13.20 -9.36
CA ILE A 391 7.37 11.90 -8.78
C ILE A 391 7.49 10.84 -9.88
N GLN A 392 6.60 10.84 -10.87
CA GLN A 392 6.67 9.92 -12.00
C GLN A 392 7.99 10.08 -12.76
N TYR A 393 8.43 11.33 -13.02
CA TYR A 393 9.74 11.61 -13.62
C TYR A 393 10.90 11.26 -12.69
N TRP A 394 10.75 11.44 -11.39
CA TRP A 394 11.74 11.01 -10.39
C TRP A 394 11.96 9.50 -10.45
N LEU A 395 10.87 8.70 -10.47
CA LEU A 395 10.95 7.25 -10.63
C LEU A 395 11.62 6.85 -11.95
N SER A 396 11.23 7.48 -13.06
CA SER A 396 11.83 7.22 -14.37
C SER A 396 13.33 7.55 -14.44
N PHE A 397 13.77 8.62 -13.75
CA PHE A 397 15.16 9.03 -13.74
C PHE A 397 16.05 8.15 -12.87
N PHE A 398 15.53 7.66 -11.73
CA PHE A 398 16.28 6.87 -10.75
C PHE A 398 16.01 5.37 -10.79
N ALA A 399 15.19 4.86 -11.70
CA ALA A 399 14.83 3.44 -11.78
C ALA A 399 16.05 2.52 -11.85
N GLU A 400 17.09 2.90 -12.59
CA GLU A 400 18.31 2.08 -12.72
C GLU A 400 19.14 1.96 -11.43
N LEU A 401 18.98 2.89 -10.49
CA LEU A 401 19.69 2.90 -9.22
C LEU A 401 19.00 2.07 -8.13
N SER A 402 17.69 1.80 -8.26
CA SER A 402 16.91 1.14 -7.21
C SER A 402 15.92 0.14 -7.79
N PRO A 403 15.96 -1.15 -7.36
CA PRO A 403 14.97 -2.14 -7.75
C PRO A 403 13.53 -1.77 -7.36
N ASP A 404 13.36 -1.09 -6.23
CA ASP A 404 12.03 -0.66 -5.79
C ASP A 404 11.52 0.49 -6.66
N ALA A 405 12.38 1.43 -7.09
CA ALA A 405 12.02 2.46 -8.05
C ALA A 405 11.70 1.87 -9.44
N GLU A 406 12.46 0.85 -9.88
CA GLU A 406 12.20 0.11 -11.12
C GLU A 406 10.83 -0.59 -11.07
N ALA A 407 10.51 -1.26 -9.95
CA ALA A 407 9.23 -1.94 -9.76
C ALA A 407 8.05 -0.94 -9.73
N LEU A 408 8.19 0.19 -9.03
CA LEU A 408 7.19 1.25 -9.00
C LEU A 408 6.99 1.89 -10.38
N LEU A 409 8.07 2.10 -11.14
CA LEU A 409 7.97 2.58 -12.51
C LEU A 409 7.25 1.58 -13.41
N ALA A 410 7.53 0.29 -13.29
CA ALA A 410 6.85 -0.76 -14.05
C ALA A 410 5.33 -0.79 -13.74
N ALA A 411 4.96 -0.62 -12.47
CA ALA A 411 3.56 -0.52 -12.06
C ALA A 411 2.89 0.76 -12.60
N LEU A 412 3.61 1.89 -12.58
CA LEU A 412 3.16 3.15 -13.17
C LEU A 412 2.92 3.01 -14.67
N ASP A 413 3.76 2.26 -15.38
CA ASP A 413 3.67 2.03 -16.83
C ASP A 413 2.69 0.89 -17.19
N SER A 414 2.05 0.27 -16.21
CA SER A 414 1.04 -0.77 -16.43
C SER A 414 -0.19 -0.24 -17.17
N PRO A 415 -0.94 -1.08 -17.89
CA PRO A 415 -2.14 -0.65 -18.59
C PRO A 415 -3.17 0.01 -17.68
N GLY A 416 -3.40 -0.53 -16.49
CA GLY A 416 -4.36 0.00 -15.52
C GLY A 416 -3.99 1.40 -15.04
N ALA A 417 -2.72 1.64 -14.68
CA ALA A 417 -2.25 2.95 -14.26
C ALA A 417 -2.37 3.98 -15.39
N ARG A 418 -1.93 3.64 -16.61
CA ARG A 418 -2.02 4.50 -17.79
C ARG A 418 -3.46 4.84 -18.18
N GLN A 419 -4.41 3.94 -17.89
CA GLN A 419 -5.84 4.20 -18.10
C GLN A 419 -6.47 5.09 -17.03
N MET A 420 -5.90 5.14 -15.82
CA MET A 420 -6.47 5.90 -14.71
C MET A 420 -5.85 7.27 -14.51
N LEU A 421 -4.54 7.44 -14.74
CA LEU A 421 -3.83 8.67 -14.38
C LEU A 421 -4.21 9.86 -15.26
N ALA A 422 -4.53 10.99 -14.61
CA ALA A 422 -4.86 12.24 -15.29
C ALA A 422 -3.66 12.84 -16.03
N TYR A 423 -2.44 12.61 -15.51
CA TYR A 423 -1.18 12.96 -16.14
C TYR A 423 -0.24 11.76 -16.09
N HIS A 424 0.49 11.50 -17.17
CA HIS A 424 1.44 10.40 -17.25
C HIS A 424 2.75 10.86 -17.87
N HIS A 425 3.89 10.37 -17.34
CA HIS A 425 5.22 10.79 -17.74
C HIS A 425 5.61 10.38 -19.17
N THR A 426 4.96 9.34 -19.72
CA THR A 426 5.27 8.83 -21.06
C THR A 426 4.59 9.60 -22.17
N ASP A 427 3.57 10.42 -21.90
CA ASP A 427 2.80 11.07 -22.94
C ASP A 427 2.54 12.57 -22.73
N PRO A 428 2.80 13.29 -23.82
CA PRO A 428 3.85 13.00 -24.77
C PRO A 428 5.17 13.56 -24.28
N PRO A 429 6.30 12.95 -24.62
CA PRO A 429 7.60 13.51 -24.26
C PRO A 429 7.70 14.97 -24.74
N GLY A 430 7.82 15.90 -23.79
CA GLY A 430 7.97 17.33 -24.08
C GLY A 430 6.68 18.15 -24.19
N SER A 431 5.48 17.57 -24.13
CA SER A 431 4.23 18.35 -24.06
C SER A 431 3.53 18.28 -22.70
N THR A 432 3.92 17.40 -21.86
CA THR A 432 3.76 17.34 -20.41
C THR A 432 2.43 17.88 -19.84
N GLY A 433 1.83 17.11 -18.95
CA GLY A 433 0.55 17.45 -18.32
C GLY A 433 -0.65 16.96 -19.15
N GLN A 434 -0.49 15.84 -19.84
CA GLN A 434 -1.58 15.13 -20.50
C GLN A 434 -1.67 13.68 -19.99
N SER A 435 -2.84 13.09 -20.13
CA SER A 435 -3.05 11.68 -19.87
C SER A 435 -2.47 10.81 -20.99
N ASP A 436 -2.22 9.55 -20.67
CA ASP A 436 -1.87 8.54 -21.66
C ASP A 436 -3.04 8.31 -22.65
N PRO A 437 -2.78 8.00 -23.93
CA PRO A 437 -3.82 7.66 -24.91
C PRO A 437 -4.72 6.51 -24.48
N LEU A 438 -4.25 5.58 -23.64
CA LEU A 438 -5.06 4.48 -23.10
C LEU A 438 -6.21 5.00 -22.22
N GLN A 439 -6.03 6.12 -21.53
CA GLN A 439 -7.11 6.75 -20.76
C GLN A 439 -8.22 7.23 -21.68
N ALA A 440 -7.86 7.97 -22.72
CA ALA A 440 -8.84 8.46 -23.69
C ALA A 440 -9.58 7.32 -24.41
N ALA A 441 -8.87 6.23 -24.74
CA ALA A 441 -9.46 5.02 -25.33
C ALA A 441 -10.47 4.37 -24.38
N LEU A 442 -10.14 4.17 -23.10
CA LEU A 442 -11.05 3.63 -22.10
C LEU A 442 -12.34 4.46 -21.96
N PHE A 443 -12.21 5.78 -21.84
CA PHE A 443 -13.39 6.64 -21.71
C PHE A 443 -14.22 6.72 -23.00
N ALA A 444 -13.61 6.58 -24.18
CA ALA A 444 -14.34 6.43 -25.44
C ALA A 444 -15.13 5.12 -25.51
N GLU A 445 -14.56 4.01 -25.08
CA GLU A 445 -15.25 2.73 -24.97
C GLU A 445 -16.39 2.79 -23.95
N LEU A 446 -16.18 3.35 -22.77
CA LEU A 446 -17.24 3.58 -21.78
C LEU A 446 -18.40 4.39 -22.36
N ALA A 447 -18.09 5.47 -23.07
CA ALA A 447 -19.12 6.28 -23.72
C ALA A 447 -19.91 5.48 -24.76
N ALA A 448 -19.27 4.57 -25.51
CA ALA A 448 -19.92 3.74 -26.51
C ALA A 448 -20.85 2.69 -25.92
N ILE A 449 -20.62 2.23 -24.67
CA ILE A 449 -21.45 1.26 -23.97
C ILE A 449 -22.43 1.89 -22.96
N GLY A 450 -22.68 3.21 -23.05
CA GLY A 450 -23.63 3.90 -22.19
C GLY A 450 -23.03 4.66 -21.02
N ASN A 451 -21.72 4.59 -20.85
CA ASN A 451 -20.92 5.31 -19.84
C ASN A 451 -21.15 4.85 -18.38
N TYR A 452 -22.40 4.80 -17.93
CA TYR A 452 -22.82 4.28 -16.63
C TYR A 452 -23.96 3.27 -16.80
N PRO A 453 -24.04 2.23 -15.96
CA PRO A 453 -25.19 1.33 -16.00
C PRO A 453 -26.48 2.10 -15.64
N ALA A 454 -27.59 1.70 -16.22
CA ALA A 454 -28.88 2.37 -16.06
C ALA A 454 -29.83 1.61 -15.11
N THR A 455 -29.60 0.33 -14.90
CA THR A 455 -30.51 -0.53 -14.11
C THR A 455 -30.31 -0.38 -12.60
N PRO A 456 -29.08 -0.40 -12.04
CA PRO A 456 -28.89 -0.31 -10.60
C PRO A 456 -29.04 1.11 -10.10
N ARG A 457 -29.38 1.26 -8.81
CA ARG A 457 -29.15 2.51 -8.10
C ARG A 457 -27.66 2.79 -8.04
N LEU A 458 -27.26 3.97 -8.46
CA LEU A 458 -25.86 4.42 -8.51
C LEU A 458 -25.51 5.25 -7.28
N VAL A 459 -24.46 4.89 -6.58
CA VAL A 459 -24.05 5.54 -5.34
C VAL A 459 -22.53 5.79 -5.36
N ALA A 460 -22.09 6.95 -4.88
CA ALA A 460 -20.66 7.26 -4.81
C ALA A 460 -20.23 7.76 -3.43
N VAL A 461 -19.04 7.34 -3.03
CA VAL A 461 -18.33 7.84 -1.84
C VAL A 461 -17.03 8.48 -2.29
N ALA A 462 -16.75 9.70 -1.82
CA ALA A 462 -15.43 10.31 -1.89
C ALA A 462 -14.78 10.34 -0.51
N ASN A 463 -13.47 10.10 -0.43
CA ASN A 463 -12.68 10.42 0.75
C ASN A 463 -12.11 11.85 0.70
N GLY A 464 -12.27 12.53 -0.43
CA GLY A 464 -11.92 13.92 -0.61
C GLY A 464 -12.95 14.89 -0.01
N SER A 465 -12.44 16.03 0.51
CA SER A 465 -13.26 17.08 1.11
C SER A 465 -14.24 17.69 0.11
N GLY A 466 -15.52 17.78 0.51
CA GLY A 466 -16.53 18.59 -0.20
C GLY A 466 -16.41 20.10 0.03
N GLN A 467 -15.52 20.55 0.91
CA GLN A 467 -15.38 21.96 1.35
C GLN A 467 -14.12 22.65 0.80
N ARG A 468 -13.58 22.21 -0.34
CA ARG A 468 -12.39 22.80 -1.00
C ARG A 468 -11.10 22.73 -0.17
N VAL A 469 -11.00 21.83 0.79
CA VAL A 469 -9.76 21.67 1.58
C VAL A 469 -8.70 21.03 0.71
N ASN A 470 -7.56 21.71 0.51
CA ASN A 470 -6.43 21.19 -0.24
C ASN A 470 -5.58 20.21 0.58
N GLN A 471 -4.49 19.68 -0.01
CA GLN A 471 -3.58 18.73 0.65
C GLN A 471 -2.53 19.42 1.57
N GLY A 472 -2.68 20.71 1.88
CA GLY A 472 -1.80 21.43 2.80
C GLY A 472 -0.65 22.18 2.12
N PHE A 473 -0.54 22.15 0.80
CA PHE A 473 0.47 22.87 0.04
C PHE A 473 -0.12 23.61 -1.18
N ALA A 474 0.65 24.50 -1.77
CA ALA A 474 0.23 25.27 -2.95
C ALA A 474 0.58 24.55 -4.25
N ALA A 475 -0.14 24.85 -5.33
CA ALA A 475 0.25 24.46 -6.68
C ALA A 475 1.68 24.95 -6.97
N GLY A 476 2.52 24.10 -7.56
CA GLY A 476 3.91 24.38 -7.86
C GLY A 476 4.85 24.40 -6.63
N ALA A 477 4.40 24.04 -5.44
CA ALA A 477 5.27 23.91 -4.28
C ALA A 477 6.28 22.77 -4.47
N GLN A 478 7.50 22.95 -3.95
CA GLN A 478 8.43 21.84 -3.85
C GLN A 478 7.88 20.81 -2.85
N ILE A 479 7.85 19.53 -3.23
CA ILE A 479 7.25 18.45 -2.43
C ILE A 479 8.28 17.42 -1.98
N ILE A 480 9.34 17.18 -2.75
CA ILE A 480 10.45 16.30 -2.40
C ILE A 480 11.78 16.97 -2.69
N ARG A 481 12.74 16.73 -1.82
CA ARG A 481 14.16 17.01 -2.02
C ARG A 481 14.96 15.73 -1.74
N TYR A 482 15.84 15.37 -2.65
CA TYR A 482 16.74 14.23 -2.52
C TYR A 482 18.18 14.65 -2.80
N GLU A 483 19.08 14.31 -1.90
CA GLU A 483 20.52 14.60 -1.99
C GLU A 483 21.31 13.37 -1.54
N TYR A 484 22.28 12.96 -2.34
CA TYR A 484 23.26 11.93 -2.01
C TYR A 484 24.63 12.38 -2.49
N SER A 485 25.66 12.17 -1.68
CA SER A 485 27.04 12.51 -2.03
C SER A 485 27.98 11.39 -1.63
N SER A 486 28.85 11.02 -2.53
CA SER A 486 29.89 10.04 -2.32
C SER A 486 31.22 10.51 -2.90
N PHE A 487 32.24 9.68 -2.76
CA PHE A 487 33.57 9.93 -3.35
C PHE A 487 33.54 10.04 -4.90
N LEU A 488 32.65 9.33 -5.58
CA LEU A 488 32.58 9.26 -7.03
C LEU A 488 31.47 10.05 -7.66
N VAL A 489 30.38 10.31 -6.93
CA VAL A 489 29.16 10.86 -7.51
C VAL A 489 28.37 11.69 -6.50
N ASP A 490 27.85 12.80 -6.98
CA ASP A 490 26.79 13.57 -6.34
C ASP A 490 25.49 13.38 -7.08
N ILE A 491 24.38 13.16 -6.33
CA ILE A 491 23.06 12.95 -6.89
C ILE A 491 22.09 13.94 -6.26
N ILE A 492 21.27 14.58 -7.09
CA ILE A 492 20.19 15.48 -6.68
C ILE A 492 18.90 15.05 -7.37
N GLY A 493 17.78 15.07 -6.62
CA GLY A 493 16.45 14.81 -7.16
C GLY A 493 15.43 15.72 -6.48
N ASN A 494 15.04 16.80 -7.15
CA ASN A 494 14.06 17.74 -6.64
C ASN A 494 12.73 17.60 -7.39
N VAL A 495 11.63 17.57 -6.63
CA VAL A 495 10.28 17.41 -7.18
C VAL A 495 9.39 18.56 -6.71
N TRP A 496 8.62 19.11 -7.64
CA TRP A 496 7.57 20.11 -7.37
C TRP A 496 6.22 19.58 -7.82
N ALA A 497 5.18 19.98 -7.12
CA ALA A 497 3.80 19.77 -7.52
C ALA A 497 3.52 20.48 -8.86
N VAL A 498 2.57 19.96 -9.62
CA VAL A 498 2.15 20.62 -10.88
C VAL A 498 1.61 22.01 -10.61
N PRO A 499 1.96 23.01 -11.44
CA PRO A 499 1.49 24.37 -11.28
C PRO A 499 0.03 24.53 -11.75
N ASN A 500 -0.59 25.65 -11.40
CA ASN A 500 -1.91 26.04 -11.92
C ASN A 500 -1.75 26.93 -13.16
N GLY A 501 -1.75 26.33 -14.33
CA GLY A 501 -1.73 27.01 -15.64
C GLY A 501 -0.43 27.71 -16.03
N THR A 502 0.46 28.00 -15.09
CA THR A 502 1.77 28.62 -15.34
C THR A 502 2.79 27.59 -15.82
N ASN A 503 3.85 28.04 -16.51
CA ASN A 503 4.96 27.15 -16.84
C ASN A 503 5.96 27.11 -15.68
N GLN A 504 6.27 25.89 -15.18
CA GLN A 504 7.16 25.70 -14.04
C GLN A 504 7.87 24.35 -14.11
N THR A 505 9.10 24.28 -13.60
CA THR A 505 9.81 23.04 -13.35
C THR A 505 9.06 22.19 -12.30
N ILE A 506 8.87 20.91 -12.61
CA ILE A 506 8.27 19.92 -11.70
C ILE A 506 9.25 18.83 -11.28
N PHE A 507 10.33 18.64 -12.05
CA PHE A 507 11.39 17.70 -11.72
C PHE A 507 12.75 18.27 -12.15
N HIS A 508 13.76 18.09 -11.28
CA HIS A 508 15.16 18.32 -11.58
C HIS A 508 15.98 17.18 -10.99
N GLY A 509 16.61 16.39 -11.88
CA GLY A 509 17.52 15.30 -11.55
C GLY A 509 18.93 15.64 -12.01
N LEU A 510 19.93 15.33 -11.18
CA LEU A 510 21.35 15.46 -11.48
C LEU A 510 22.09 14.24 -10.97
N ILE A 511 22.95 13.65 -11.82
CA ILE A 511 23.95 12.67 -11.43
C ILE A 511 25.31 13.19 -11.95
N ASP A 512 26.14 13.69 -11.03
CA ASP A 512 27.42 14.31 -11.35
C ASP A 512 28.57 13.39 -10.90
N PHE A 513 29.17 12.69 -11.88
CA PHE A 513 30.32 11.86 -11.66
C PHE A 513 31.61 12.69 -11.70
N VAL A 514 32.52 12.49 -10.73
CA VAL A 514 33.88 12.99 -10.82
C VAL A 514 34.51 12.55 -12.16
N PHE A 515 35.13 13.45 -12.88
CA PHE A 515 35.82 13.23 -14.16
C PHE A 515 34.95 13.02 -15.41
N LEU A 516 33.61 13.00 -15.28
CA LEU A 516 32.71 12.92 -16.44
C LEU A 516 31.75 14.13 -16.47
N PRO A 517 31.22 14.49 -17.64
CA PRO A 517 30.15 15.47 -17.70
C PRO A 517 28.94 15.02 -16.85
N PRO A 518 28.24 15.92 -16.15
CA PRO A 518 27.06 15.56 -15.39
C PRO A 518 25.94 15.07 -16.31
N ASP A 519 25.08 14.20 -15.77
CA ASP A 519 23.79 13.87 -16.36
C ASP A 519 22.73 14.67 -15.62
N GLU A 520 22.08 15.56 -16.34
CA GLU A 520 21.12 16.51 -15.77
C GLU A 520 19.85 16.53 -16.59
N THR A 521 18.72 16.36 -15.92
CA THR A 521 17.40 16.41 -16.53
C THR A 521 16.52 17.41 -15.79
N THR A 522 15.92 18.31 -16.53
CA THR A 522 14.92 19.24 -16.00
C THR A 522 13.63 19.10 -16.79
N VAL A 523 12.52 18.84 -16.10
CA VAL A 523 11.19 18.74 -16.68
C VAL A 523 10.34 19.92 -16.22
N ALA A 524 9.77 20.66 -17.18
CA ALA A 524 8.84 21.74 -16.90
C ALA A 524 7.49 21.48 -17.58
N VAL A 525 6.42 21.90 -16.94
CA VAL A 525 5.05 21.77 -17.44
C VAL A 525 4.32 23.11 -17.41
N GLY A 526 3.36 23.27 -18.30
CA GLY A 526 2.51 24.45 -18.36
C GLY A 526 1.11 24.12 -18.84
N GLY A 527 0.13 24.94 -18.46
CA GLY A 527 -1.27 24.70 -18.80
C GLY A 527 -1.93 23.57 -17.97
N THR A 528 -1.24 23.04 -16.98
CA THR A 528 -1.72 21.99 -16.06
C THR A 528 -2.74 22.51 -15.06
N ARG A 529 -3.62 21.62 -14.60
CA ARG A 529 -4.46 21.82 -13.42
C ARG A 529 -3.76 21.26 -12.18
N PRO A 530 -3.93 21.87 -11.00
CA PRO A 530 -3.18 21.48 -9.79
C PRO A 530 -3.80 20.25 -9.11
N PHE A 531 -3.65 19.08 -9.74
CA PHE A 531 -4.18 17.82 -9.21
C PHE A 531 -3.55 17.44 -7.89
N ASP A 532 -2.22 17.55 -7.76
CA ASP A 532 -1.47 17.07 -6.61
C ASP A 532 -1.96 17.63 -5.26
N ASN A 533 -2.46 18.87 -5.27
CA ASN A 533 -2.96 19.53 -4.05
C ASN A 533 -4.49 19.66 -4.00
N ALA A 534 -5.22 19.07 -4.94
CA ALA A 534 -6.67 19.16 -5.00
C ALA A 534 -7.36 18.53 -3.77
N PRO A 535 -8.60 18.95 -3.43
CA PRO A 535 -9.42 18.20 -2.51
C PRO A 535 -9.64 16.78 -3.04
N GLY A 536 -9.27 15.76 -2.25
CA GLY A 536 -9.34 14.38 -2.71
C GLY A 536 -8.94 13.38 -1.62
N GLY A 537 -9.25 12.11 -1.83
CA GLY A 537 -8.67 11.01 -1.08
C GLY A 537 -7.15 11.04 -1.27
N TRP A 538 -6.39 11.07 -0.16
CA TRP A 538 -4.94 11.24 -0.23
C TRP A 538 -4.17 9.93 -0.13
N ARG A 539 -2.95 9.92 -0.68
CA ARG A 539 -1.92 8.90 -0.44
C ARG A 539 -0.69 9.51 0.19
N GLY A 540 -0.07 8.72 1.10
CA GLY A 540 1.15 9.09 1.82
C GLY A 540 2.44 8.77 1.07
N SER A 541 2.42 8.67 -0.26
CA SER A 541 3.60 8.23 -1.06
C SER A 541 4.85 9.05 -0.79
N MET A 542 4.71 10.34 -0.51
CA MET A 542 5.85 11.20 -0.17
C MET A 542 6.42 10.87 1.23
N ALA A 543 5.55 10.63 2.21
CA ALA A 543 5.98 10.19 3.55
C ALA A 543 6.61 8.79 3.51
N GLU A 544 6.12 7.90 2.65
CA GLU A 544 6.70 6.58 2.43
C GLU A 544 8.10 6.68 1.80
N MET A 545 8.31 7.60 0.86
CA MET A 545 9.64 7.88 0.30
C MET A 545 10.62 8.44 1.35
N ASP A 546 10.16 9.35 2.22
CA ASP A 546 10.95 9.90 3.34
C ASP A 546 11.25 8.83 4.41
N ALA A 547 10.34 7.90 4.63
CA ALA A 547 10.51 6.81 5.57
C ALA A 547 11.54 5.75 5.11
N VAL A 548 11.97 5.78 3.85
CA VAL A 548 13.06 4.94 3.35
C VAL A 548 14.32 5.29 4.15
N PRO A 549 15.03 4.29 4.74
CA PRO A 549 16.14 4.53 5.63
C PRO A 549 17.23 5.42 5.00
N ALA A 550 17.83 6.28 5.79
CA ALA A 550 18.93 7.19 5.40
C ALA A 550 20.06 6.60 4.51
N PRO A 551 20.24 5.26 4.40
CA PRO A 551 21.12 4.65 3.41
C PRO A 551 20.96 5.13 1.98
N TYR A 552 19.75 5.44 1.57
CA TYR A 552 19.44 5.83 0.17
C TYR A 552 19.72 7.32 -0.15
N GLY A 553 20.49 7.98 0.69
CA GLY A 553 20.59 9.42 0.66
C GLY A 553 19.46 10.06 1.47
N ASP A 554 19.41 11.37 1.51
CA ASP A 554 18.42 12.11 2.30
C ASP A 554 17.22 12.47 1.40
N ILE A 555 16.24 11.56 1.30
CA ILE A 555 14.95 11.86 0.69
C ILE A 555 14.10 12.58 1.73
N VAL A 556 13.80 13.85 1.51
CA VAL A 556 12.99 14.66 2.39
C VAL A 556 11.66 14.98 1.75
N ALA A 557 10.57 14.47 2.33
CA ALA A 557 9.22 14.89 2.00
C ALA A 557 8.88 16.20 2.72
N LEU A 558 8.68 17.25 1.96
CA LEU A 558 8.27 18.55 2.51
C LEU A 558 6.79 18.57 2.91
N PHE A 559 6.01 17.65 2.35
CA PHE A 559 4.61 17.39 2.67
C PHE A 559 4.40 15.87 2.66
N PRO A 560 3.60 15.31 3.61
CA PRO A 560 3.47 13.86 3.72
C PRO A 560 2.58 13.25 2.62
N ASN A 561 1.53 13.97 2.21
CA ASN A 561 0.43 13.45 1.40
C ASN A 561 0.23 14.28 0.13
N HIS A 562 -0.28 13.63 -0.90
CA HIS A 562 -0.81 14.30 -2.10
C HIS A 562 -2.25 13.83 -2.36
N CYS A 563 -2.99 14.56 -3.19
CA CYS A 563 -4.27 14.09 -3.71
C CYS A 563 -4.02 12.84 -4.58
N PHE A 564 -4.78 11.77 -4.33
CA PHE A 564 -4.74 10.59 -5.20
C PHE A 564 -6.01 10.47 -6.03
N ILE A 565 -7.18 10.56 -5.42
CA ILE A 565 -8.45 10.61 -6.14
C ILE A 565 -9.14 11.93 -5.85
N PRO A 566 -9.16 12.88 -6.80
CA PRO A 566 -9.87 14.14 -6.62
C PRO A 566 -11.34 13.92 -6.29
N ALA A 567 -11.90 14.67 -5.33
CA ALA A 567 -13.29 14.53 -4.92
C ALA A 567 -14.27 14.67 -6.10
N ILE A 568 -13.97 15.55 -7.06
CA ILE A 568 -14.77 15.68 -8.28
C ILE A 568 -14.69 14.43 -9.16
N SER A 569 -13.57 13.72 -9.16
CA SER A 569 -13.42 12.45 -9.87
C SER A 569 -14.17 11.33 -9.19
N ALA A 570 -14.03 11.18 -7.88
CA ALA A 570 -14.73 10.15 -7.10
C ALA A 570 -16.25 10.25 -7.25
N LEU A 571 -16.77 11.48 -7.36
CA LEU A 571 -18.21 11.76 -7.54
C LEU A 571 -18.59 11.96 -9.02
N ALA A 572 -17.70 11.79 -9.96
CA ALA A 572 -17.91 11.98 -11.40
C ALA A 572 -18.61 13.31 -11.74
N LEU A 573 -18.23 14.39 -11.07
CA LEU A 573 -18.87 15.70 -11.27
C LEU A 573 -18.56 16.27 -12.65
N GLN A 574 -19.57 16.87 -13.29
CA GLN A 574 -19.46 17.51 -14.60
C GLN A 574 -18.79 18.88 -14.47
N THR A 575 -17.58 18.93 -13.95
CA THR A 575 -16.77 20.14 -13.79
C THR A 575 -15.30 19.85 -14.02
N THR A 576 -14.56 20.86 -14.44
CA THR A 576 -13.10 20.82 -14.52
C THR A 576 -12.43 21.57 -13.35
N ASP A 577 -13.20 22.25 -12.52
CA ASP A 577 -12.69 22.94 -11.33
C ASP A 577 -12.41 21.94 -10.23
N LEU A 578 -11.13 21.65 -9.98
CA LEU A 578 -10.70 20.73 -8.93
C LEU A 578 -11.09 21.20 -7.53
N PHE A 579 -11.30 22.50 -7.35
CA PHE A 579 -11.72 23.12 -6.08
C PHE A 579 -13.23 23.48 -6.08
N TYR A 580 -14.03 22.73 -6.83
CA TYR A 580 -15.47 22.91 -6.86
C TYR A 580 -16.08 22.80 -5.45
N ASP A 581 -17.05 23.69 -5.14
CA ASP A 581 -17.72 23.70 -3.84
C ASP A 581 -18.85 22.66 -3.78
N ILE A 582 -18.46 21.41 -3.53
CA ILE A 582 -19.40 20.29 -3.53
C ILE A 582 -20.46 20.48 -2.42
N ALA A 583 -20.03 20.88 -1.21
CA ALA A 583 -20.92 21.08 -0.09
C ALA A 583 -21.86 22.27 -0.24
N GLY A 584 -21.47 23.28 -1.03
CA GLY A 584 -22.26 24.47 -1.32
C GLY A 584 -23.21 24.35 -2.50
N ASP A 585 -23.16 23.24 -3.26
CA ASP A 585 -23.99 23.05 -4.45
C ASP A 585 -25.40 22.52 -4.09
N PRO A 586 -26.46 23.35 -4.22
CA PRO A 586 -27.84 22.93 -3.91
C PRO A 586 -28.41 21.93 -4.93
N ASN A 587 -27.77 21.76 -6.10
CA ASN A 587 -28.20 20.88 -7.18
C ASN A 587 -27.18 19.80 -7.48
N LEU A 588 -26.38 19.40 -6.52
CA LEU A 588 -25.24 18.48 -6.69
C LEU A 588 -25.59 17.22 -7.50
N LEU A 589 -26.72 16.57 -7.18
CA LEU A 589 -27.16 15.36 -7.86
C LEU A 589 -27.54 15.58 -9.35
N ALA A 590 -27.72 16.80 -9.80
CA ALA A 590 -27.90 17.09 -11.23
C ALA A 590 -26.57 17.17 -12.00
N HIS A 591 -25.44 17.25 -11.28
CA HIS A 591 -24.10 17.39 -11.84
C HIS A 591 -23.29 16.09 -11.77
N THR A 592 -23.88 14.99 -11.33
CA THR A 592 -23.27 13.66 -11.21
C THR A 592 -24.19 12.59 -11.80
N PRO A 593 -23.69 11.45 -12.28
CA PRO A 593 -24.52 10.32 -12.67
C PRO A 593 -25.06 9.51 -11.48
N PHE A 594 -24.65 9.82 -10.26
CA PHE A 594 -25.02 9.06 -9.07
C PHE A 594 -26.33 9.58 -8.43
N ASP A 595 -27.15 8.64 -7.97
CA ASP A 595 -28.42 8.92 -7.27
C ASP A 595 -28.21 9.41 -5.83
N ALA A 596 -27.06 9.05 -5.23
CA ALA A 596 -26.64 9.52 -3.93
C ALA A 596 -25.10 9.60 -3.85
N VAL A 597 -24.61 10.57 -3.07
CA VAL A 597 -23.19 10.79 -2.88
C VAL A 597 -22.86 11.07 -1.41
N TYR A 598 -21.69 10.60 -0.98
CA TYR A 598 -21.10 10.91 0.31
C TYR A 598 -19.75 11.59 0.10
N PHE A 599 -19.44 12.60 0.92
CA PHE A 599 -18.14 13.24 0.99
C PHE A 599 -17.90 13.81 2.41
N PRO A 600 -16.66 13.76 2.93
CA PRO A 600 -16.33 14.32 4.24
C PRO A 600 -16.06 15.83 4.17
N ALA A 601 -15.97 16.47 5.33
CA ALA A 601 -15.57 17.87 5.44
C ALA A 601 -14.06 18.09 5.23
N ALA A 602 -13.22 17.12 5.61
CA ALA A 602 -11.76 17.13 5.44
C ALA A 602 -11.32 15.96 4.57
N ASN A 603 -10.15 16.09 3.91
CA ASN A 603 -9.58 14.99 3.16
C ASN A 603 -9.22 13.83 4.09
N GLN A 604 -9.56 12.63 3.67
CA GLN A 604 -9.25 11.36 4.33
C GLN A 604 -8.24 10.57 3.47
N GLU A 605 -7.62 9.57 4.04
CA GLU A 605 -6.82 8.61 3.28
C GLU A 605 -7.71 7.94 2.20
N HIS A 606 -7.11 7.65 1.05
CA HIS A 606 -7.77 6.95 -0.04
C HIS A 606 -8.35 5.61 0.41
N VAL A 607 -9.61 5.34 0.08
CA VAL A 607 -10.38 4.14 0.48
C VAL A 607 -10.49 3.98 2.00
N ALA A 608 -10.34 5.06 2.77
CA ALA A 608 -10.54 4.99 4.22
C ALA A 608 -12.01 4.73 4.55
N VAL A 609 -12.27 3.61 5.20
CA VAL A 609 -13.55 3.32 5.84
C VAL A 609 -13.56 3.99 7.21
N THR A 610 -14.48 4.92 7.43
CA THR A 610 -14.67 5.62 8.69
C THR A 610 -16.03 5.25 9.28
N PRO A 611 -16.29 5.51 10.59
CA PRO A 611 -17.59 5.22 11.17
C PRO A 611 -18.75 5.87 10.42
N GLU A 612 -18.56 7.09 9.93
CA GLU A 612 -19.58 7.86 9.23
C GLU A 612 -19.91 7.28 7.86
N ASN A 613 -18.86 7.01 7.02
CA ASN A 613 -19.10 6.48 5.69
C ASN A 613 -19.50 5.00 5.73
N ALA A 614 -19.03 4.21 6.69
CA ALA A 614 -19.47 2.83 6.90
C ALA A 614 -20.96 2.76 7.25
N GLN A 615 -21.42 3.62 8.16
CA GLN A 615 -22.85 3.72 8.50
C GLN A 615 -23.69 4.12 7.29
N TRP A 616 -23.20 5.08 6.50
CA TRP A 616 -23.89 5.53 5.30
C TRP A 616 -23.94 4.45 4.22
N LEU A 617 -22.83 3.72 4.00
CA LEU A 617 -22.77 2.58 3.08
C LEU A 617 -23.75 1.47 3.48
N LEU A 618 -23.80 1.13 4.77
CA LEU A 618 -24.76 0.14 5.28
C LEU A 618 -26.21 0.57 4.99
N ALA A 619 -26.54 1.85 5.19
CA ALA A 619 -27.86 2.37 4.88
C ALA A 619 -28.21 2.27 3.39
N GLU A 620 -27.28 2.57 2.48
CA GLU A 620 -27.49 2.47 1.02
C GLU A 620 -27.62 1.00 0.57
N ILE A 621 -26.83 0.09 1.13
CA ILE A 621 -26.96 -1.35 0.86
C ILE A 621 -28.34 -1.86 1.32
N GLN A 622 -28.83 -1.42 2.48
CA GLN A 622 -30.13 -1.82 3.02
C GLN A 622 -31.30 -1.19 2.28
N ALA A 623 -31.20 0.07 1.85
CA ALA A 623 -32.26 0.77 1.13
C ALA A 623 -32.68 0.05 -0.16
N GLY A 624 -31.75 -0.60 -0.84
CA GLY A 624 -32.03 -1.43 -2.01
C GLY A 624 -32.79 -2.73 -1.73
N THR A 625 -32.94 -3.13 -0.46
CA THR A 625 -33.64 -4.40 -0.08
C THR A 625 -35.09 -4.23 0.30
N THR A 626 -35.62 -3.02 0.41
CA THR A 626 -37.00 -2.77 0.83
C THR A 626 -38.09 -3.21 -0.15
N ALA A 627 -37.72 -3.77 -1.31
CA ALA A 627 -38.67 -4.32 -2.31
C ALA A 627 -39.03 -5.81 -2.10
N VAL A 628 -38.39 -6.53 -1.18
CA VAL A 628 -38.72 -7.92 -0.82
C VAL A 628 -38.98 -7.98 0.67
N ALA A 629 -40.24 -7.99 1.05
CA ALA A 629 -40.64 -8.22 2.45
C ALA A 629 -40.19 -9.63 2.85
N SER A 630 -39.09 -9.72 3.58
CA SER A 630 -38.66 -10.92 4.28
C SER A 630 -39.30 -10.89 5.66
N ASP A 631 -40.12 -11.89 5.98
CA ASP A 631 -40.67 -12.16 7.31
C ASP A 631 -39.62 -12.68 8.32
N ALA A 632 -38.34 -12.35 8.12
CA ALA A 632 -37.31 -12.68 9.09
C ALA A 632 -37.35 -11.67 10.27
N PRO A 633 -37.41 -12.13 11.52
CA PRO A 633 -37.36 -11.23 12.67
C PRO A 633 -36.05 -10.43 12.66
N ALA A 634 -36.16 -9.11 12.88
CA ALA A 634 -35.00 -8.23 12.99
C ALA A 634 -33.97 -8.83 13.96
N ALA A 635 -32.72 -8.92 13.53
CA ALA A 635 -31.64 -9.43 14.37
C ALA A 635 -31.62 -8.69 15.73
N PRO A 636 -31.41 -9.39 16.85
CA PRO A 636 -31.41 -8.76 18.15
C PRO A 636 -30.28 -7.73 18.23
N LEU A 637 -30.61 -6.48 18.59
CA LEU A 637 -29.61 -5.47 18.94
C LEU A 637 -28.68 -6.06 20.01
N ARG A 638 -27.37 -5.90 19.84
CA ARG A 638 -26.39 -6.27 20.86
C ARG A 638 -25.98 -5.05 21.66
N ALA A 639 -25.61 -5.26 22.93
CA ALA A 639 -25.02 -4.20 23.73
C ALA A 639 -23.68 -3.77 23.13
N ALA A 640 -23.52 -2.51 22.87
CA ALA A 640 -22.32 -1.94 22.28
C ALA A 640 -22.03 -0.56 22.86
N ILE A 641 -20.77 -0.15 22.82
CA ILE A 641 -20.34 1.25 23.03
C ILE A 641 -19.60 1.65 21.78
N ALA A 642 -20.03 2.73 21.14
CA ALA A 642 -19.40 3.26 19.94
C ALA A 642 -17.91 3.62 20.20
N PRO A 643 -17.06 3.64 19.15
CA PRO A 643 -15.69 4.08 19.27
C PRO A 643 -15.61 5.48 19.88
N ILE A 644 -14.77 5.63 20.90
CA ILE A 644 -14.57 6.92 21.58
C ILE A 644 -13.21 7.44 21.13
N GLY A 645 -13.19 8.61 20.48
CA GLY A 645 -11.97 9.24 19.99
C GLY A 645 -10.99 9.64 21.12
N LEU A 646 -9.84 10.15 20.74
CA LEU A 646 -8.87 10.75 21.66
C LEU A 646 -9.51 11.97 22.34
N ALA A 647 -9.45 12.01 23.65
CA ALA A 647 -10.00 13.11 24.42
C ALA A 647 -8.90 13.90 25.15
N THR A 648 -9.02 15.22 25.19
CA THR A 648 -8.15 16.08 26.00
C THR A 648 -8.71 16.26 27.41
N ALA A 649 -7.82 16.31 28.40
CA ALA A 649 -8.23 16.45 29.79
C ALA A 649 -9.07 17.73 29.99
N GLY A 650 -10.33 17.57 30.43
CA GLY A 650 -11.26 18.67 30.75
C GLY A 650 -12.25 19.04 29.64
N ALA A 651 -12.26 18.34 28.49
CA ALA A 651 -13.33 18.42 27.52
C ALA A 651 -14.45 17.42 27.87
N ALA A 652 -15.72 17.73 27.54
CA ALA A 652 -16.82 16.78 27.64
C ALA A 652 -16.63 15.70 26.52
N ILE A 653 -16.66 14.44 26.93
CA ILE A 653 -16.44 13.30 26.05
C ILE A 653 -17.80 12.67 25.75
N PRO A 654 -18.33 12.78 24.53
CA PRO A 654 -19.57 12.11 24.16
C PRO A 654 -19.37 10.60 24.10
N ILE A 655 -20.30 9.84 24.61
CA ILE A 655 -20.30 8.39 24.67
C ILE A 655 -21.64 7.89 24.14
N GLN A 656 -21.63 7.31 22.96
CA GLN A 656 -22.81 6.67 22.38
C GLN A 656 -22.79 5.17 22.74
N PHE A 657 -23.94 4.63 23.14
CA PHE A 657 -24.09 3.23 23.52
C PHE A 657 -25.42 2.64 23.10
N THR A 658 -25.45 1.34 22.83
CA THR A 658 -26.65 0.62 22.39
C THR A 658 -27.09 -0.38 23.46
N VAL A 659 -28.40 -0.37 23.76
CA VAL A 659 -29.06 -1.28 24.68
C VAL A 659 -29.95 -2.23 23.88
N PRO A 660 -29.74 -3.58 24.02
CA PRO A 660 -30.41 -4.56 23.16
C PRO A 660 -31.91 -4.73 23.41
N HIS A 661 -32.37 -4.49 24.63
CA HIS A 661 -33.78 -4.55 25.05
C HIS A 661 -34.01 -3.59 26.24
N ALA A 662 -35.25 -3.22 26.46
CA ALA A 662 -35.62 -2.35 27.61
C ALA A 662 -35.25 -3.03 28.93
N GLY A 663 -34.61 -2.29 29.83
CA GLY A 663 -34.17 -2.80 31.12
C GLY A 663 -33.28 -1.83 31.90
N SER A 664 -32.87 -2.24 33.10
CA SER A 664 -31.88 -1.49 33.86
C SER A 664 -30.53 -1.51 33.13
N ALA A 665 -29.95 -0.34 32.92
CA ALA A 665 -28.61 -0.21 32.34
C ALA A 665 -27.76 0.76 33.17
N ARG A 666 -26.51 0.40 33.35
CA ARG A 666 -25.50 1.18 34.04
C ARG A 666 -24.33 1.43 33.11
N LEU A 667 -23.96 2.70 32.93
CA LEU A 667 -22.82 3.14 32.19
C LEU A 667 -21.85 3.85 33.14
N ALA A 668 -20.58 3.37 33.20
CA ALA A 668 -19.60 3.93 34.12
C ALA A 668 -18.18 3.93 33.49
N VAL A 669 -17.33 4.82 33.96
CA VAL A 669 -15.93 4.95 33.56
C VAL A 669 -15.04 4.34 34.63
N PHE A 670 -14.07 3.55 34.21
CA PHE A 670 -13.09 2.87 35.06
C PHE A 670 -11.66 3.26 34.67
N ASN A 671 -10.76 3.31 35.62
CA ASN A 671 -9.32 3.46 35.33
C ASN A 671 -8.68 2.10 34.96
N ALA A 672 -7.42 2.14 34.57
CA ALA A 672 -6.66 0.91 34.17
C ALA A 672 -6.55 -0.14 35.30
N ALA A 673 -6.75 0.24 36.57
CA ALA A 673 -6.78 -0.69 37.71
C ALA A 673 -8.18 -1.26 37.99
N GLY A 674 -9.18 -0.96 37.13
CA GLY A 674 -10.58 -1.40 37.29
C GLY A 674 -11.38 -0.65 38.35
N ARG A 675 -10.84 0.43 38.92
CA ARG A 675 -11.58 1.27 39.89
C ARG A 675 -12.53 2.20 39.14
N GLN A 676 -13.80 2.23 39.53
CA GLN A 676 -14.78 3.18 38.98
C GLN A 676 -14.34 4.63 39.25
N VAL A 677 -14.32 5.44 38.20
CA VAL A 677 -13.95 6.86 38.24
C VAL A 677 -15.19 7.75 38.18
N ALA A 678 -16.13 7.42 37.32
CA ALA A 678 -17.39 8.16 37.17
C ALA A 678 -18.56 7.20 36.86
N GLU A 679 -19.73 7.57 37.27
CA GLU A 679 -20.98 6.94 36.85
C GLU A 679 -21.74 7.91 35.97
N LEU A 680 -22.07 7.47 34.74
CA LEU A 680 -22.67 8.33 33.73
C LEU A 680 -24.17 8.10 33.61
N LEU A 681 -24.60 6.84 33.89
CA LEU A 681 -26.01 6.48 33.84
C LEU A 681 -26.23 5.24 34.73
N ASP A 682 -27.29 5.27 35.55
CA ASP A 682 -27.81 4.10 36.26
C ASP A 682 -29.34 4.24 36.35
N ARG A 683 -30.04 3.72 35.34
CA ARG A 683 -31.50 3.81 35.25
C ARG A 683 -32.07 2.79 34.26
N HIS A 684 -33.39 2.68 34.26
CA HIS A 684 -34.13 1.99 33.21
C HIS A 684 -34.03 2.75 31.89
N VAL A 685 -33.71 2.08 30.78
CA VAL A 685 -33.65 2.61 29.42
C VAL A 685 -34.39 1.69 28.46
N GLU A 686 -34.98 2.27 27.45
CA GLU A 686 -35.64 1.56 26.36
C GLU A 686 -34.60 0.97 25.41
N ARG A 687 -35.00 -0.06 24.64
CA ARG A 687 -34.21 -0.60 23.55
C ARG A 687 -33.81 0.50 22.55
N GLY A 688 -32.54 0.59 22.18
CA GLY A 688 -32.07 1.56 21.21
C GLY A 688 -30.66 2.10 21.49
N THR A 689 -30.29 3.12 20.74
CA THR A 689 -29.02 3.83 20.89
C THR A 689 -29.23 5.10 21.70
N TRP A 690 -28.33 5.34 22.64
CA TRP A 690 -28.39 6.41 23.63
C TRP A 690 -27.07 7.17 23.68
N GLU A 691 -27.10 8.39 24.17
CA GLU A 691 -25.90 9.19 24.38
C GLU A 691 -25.77 9.60 25.85
N ALA A 692 -24.54 9.58 26.35
CA ALA A 692 -24.15 10.16 27.63
C ALA A 692 -22.85 10.97 27.41
N ALA A 693 -22.56 11.88 28.31
CA ALA A 693 -21.31 12.63 28.25
C ALA A 693 -20.53 12.48 29.56
N TRP A 694 -19.23 12.24 29.46
CA TRP A 694 -18.34 12.33 30.60
C TRP A 694 -17.59 13.67 30.57
N ASP A 695 -17.65 14.43 31.67
CA ASP A 695 -16.96 15.72 31.78
C ASP A 695 -15.46 15.62 32.09
N GLY A 696 -14.91 14.39 32.07
CA GLY A 696 -13.49 14.15 32.37
C GLY A 696 -13.12 14.32 33.84
N ARG A 697 -14.11 14.24 34.76
CA ARG A 697 -13.89 14.32 36.21
C ARG A 697 -14.22 13.00 36.90
N ASP A 698 -13.60 12.80 38.07
CA ASP A 698 -13.93 11.68 38.93
C ASP A 698 -15.13 12.01 39.86
N ALA A 699 -15.57 11.00 40.63
CA ALA A 699 -16.66 11.15 41.57
C ALA A 699 -16.41 12.20 42.67
N GLY A 700 -15.15 12.61 42.89
CA GLY A 700 -14.77 13.69 43.80
C GLY A 700 -14.81 15.08 43.16
N GLY A 701 -15.02 15.17 41.85
CA GLY A 701 -14.98 16.41 41.07
C GLY A 701 -13.59 16.77 40.56
N ASP A 702 -12.56 15.99 40.85
CA ASP A 702 -11.19 16.20 40.36
C ASP A 702 -11.04 15.77 38.92
N ARG A 703 -10.17 16.47 38.14
CA ARG A 703 -9.91 16.10 36.76
C ARG A 703 -9.23 14.75 36.67
N ALA A 704 -9.72 13.90 35.79
CA ALA A 704 -9.07 12.63 35.46
C ALA A 704 -7.67 12.88 34.86
N SER A 705 -6.69 12.13 35.34
CA SER A 705 -5.32 12.22 34.85
C SER A 705 -5.23 11.68 33.41
N ALA A 706 -4.24 12.17 32.64
CA ALA A 706 -3.92 11.56 31.35
C ALA A 706 -3.61 10.06 31.53
N GLY A 707 -4.18 9.22 30.66
CA GLY A 707 -4.03 7.78 30.79
C GLY A 707 -5.15 6.99 30.13
N VAL A 708 -5.10 5.67 30.33
CA VAL A 708 -6.08 4.72 29.78
C VAL A 708 -7.23 4.55 30.75
N TYR A 709 -8.44 4.68 30.23
CA TYR A 709 -9.71 4.44 30.91
C TYR A 709 -10.54 3.42 30.12
N PHE A 710 -11.56 2.87 30.74
CA PHE A 710 -12.52 1.98 30.11
C PHE A 710 -13.93 2.47 30.41
N VAL A 711 -14.76 2.60 29.39
CA VAL A 711 -16.18 2.83 29.56
C VAL A 711 -16.86 1.48 29.55
N GLY A 712 -17.63 1.17 30.57
CA GLY A 712 -18.37 -0.08 30.73
C GLY A 712 -19.87 0.14 30.76
N LEU A 713 -20.61 -0.52 29.87
CA LEU A 713 -22.07 -0.65 29.89
C LEU A 713 -22.43 -2.01 30.47
N ARG A 714 -23.39 -2.07 31.38
CA ARG A 714 -23.87 -3.30 32.00
C ARG A 714 -25.37 -3.26 32.24
N GLY A 715 -26.08 -4.30 31.85
CA GLY A 715 -27.46 -4.61 32.20
C GLY A 715 -27.57 -5.93 32.95
N GLU A 716 -28.77 -6.48 33.09
CA GLU A 716 -28.97 -7.78 33.76
C GLU A 716 -28.35 -8.94 33.01
N ASP A 717 -28.45 -8.94 31.69
CA ASP A 717 -28.03 -10.04 30.79
C ASP A 717 -27.16 -9.57 29.63
N PHE A 718 -26.69 -8.30 29.63
CA PHE A 718 -25.80 -7.78 28.63
C PHE A 718 -24.67 -6.94 29.24
N ALA A 719 -23.53 -6.90 28.55
CA ALA A 719 -22.42 -6.04 28.88
C ALA A 719 -21.62 -5.66 27.64
N ALA A 720 -21.06 -4.46 27.66
CA ALA A 720 -20.08 -4.01 26.66
C ALA A 720 -19.03 -3.12 27.34
N ALA A 721 -17.81 -3.09 26.80
CA ALA A 721 -16.76 -2.23 27.32
C ALA A 721 -15.95 -1.63 26.15
N ARG A 722 -15.48 -0.38 26.32
CA ARG A 722 -14.67 0.32 25.35
C ARG A 722 -13.51 1.06 26.01
N LYS A 723 -12.36 1.00 25.40
CA LYS A 723 -11.16 1.74 25.83
C LYS A 723 -11.30 3.21 25.46
N LEU A 724 -10.90 4.09 26.36
CA LEU A 724 -10.82 5.55 26.19
C LEU A 724 -9.40 6.01 26.56
N LEU A 725 -8.80 6.86 25.78
CA LEU A 725 -7.49 7.46 26.06
C LEU A 725 -7.66 8.96 26.31
N ILE A 726 -7.21 9.42 27.47
CA ILE A 726 -7.15 10.85 27.81
C ILE A 726 -5.71 11.33 27.62
N LEU A 727 -5.55 12.35 26.78
CA LEU A 727 -4.30 13.06 26.58
C LEU A 727 -4.22 14.28 27.52
N ARG A 728 -2.99 14.77 27.74
CA ARG A 728 -2.76 15.98 28.55
C ARG A 728 -3.23 17.25 27.88
#